data_eba27b197060fc393cd5ec35be22e12f
#
_entry.id   eba27b197060fc393cd5ec35be22e12f
#
_cell.length_a   1.000
_cell.length_b   1.000
_cell.length_c   1.000
_cell.angle_alpha   90.00
_cell.angle_beta   90.00
_cell.angle_gamma   90.00
#
_symmetry.space_group_name_H-M   'P 1'
#
loop_
_entity.id
_entity.type
_entity.pdbx_description
1 polymer ?
#
loop_
_entity_poly.entity_id
_entity_poly.type
_entity_poly.pdbx_seq_one_letter_code
_entity_poly.pdbx_strand_id
1 'polypeptide(L)'
;MIAVCCGIVPAAVQILPPGETLRQEVYSAPAGLRPAARRAGASILPGGRVVAPYGDEYPTGPGAFGLAISPSGRTVVTANSGPVRYSLTILERAADARWQARQLVAHAPDDMEPRGTGWSGVFMGLAFTSDHGLFASEGNSGRIAWFDASGERRRAVDLNRQGYQDSYTGDLAIDPRRGILYAVDQANFRVAVVDIRSRQVIASVKVGCLPFALALSPDCRHLFVTNLGIFAYHRLPGGPVPFPPFGFPSAEALAALGDPNAETSQTLAIVDVAHPAAPKVEAFLHTGLPVGGEIVGGSSPSGIAVGADRVFVANAANDSVSVVDPHTRRIEAEIPIRIPGLEAWRGVLPIGMAYQERSGWLLVAEAGINAVAVIDVLQRRLLGHIPAAWFPTRVAALGDTVFVANARGHGVGPNAPDWVPESLRPGPAGRFLLPSYLYQGTLSVFQLPTAEELPALTRTALEAAGLTPRPAAPPPLPQAGHVVLIVKESRAYDEILGDIAATGNGPAMGDPELALFGEQGLADGRRQRLSIKQANLSPNHHAIARQWAFGDNFYADAEVSVDGHHWLVGAYPNAWVESSAGAAYGGQKDFRLSPASGRLSFAGMAASVQPEDEPEAGTIWHHLARHGVSFLNFGEGFELAGVREGPDMQPSGARFYTDMPMPEPLYRNTSRDYPGFNPEISDQFRASQFIGEIGRRYLQPKAELPRFLYIYLPGDFTPHPQPSPAYPYTASYIADNDYALGRILEFLSHTPWWREMVVFVTEADAQDGIDHIDAHRTVLLVAGPSVKRSYVSHTNSSFPGLLKTIFELLRLPPLNLFDAVASDLSDCFTDKADPAAYQARMPDRRVFAP
;
A
#
# COMPACT_ATOMS: atom_id res chain seq x y z
N MET A 1 29.78 32.89 -22.23
CA MET A 1 29.11 33.68 -21.19
C MET A 1 27.86 34.28 -21.79
N ILE A 2 26.73 33.63 -21.67
CA ILE A 2 25.40 34.20 -21.89
C ILE A 2 24.55 33.62 -20.76
N ALA A 3 24.23 34.44 -19.78
CA ALA A 3 23.36 34.13 -18.67
C ALA A 3 21.91 34.19 -19.18
N VAL A 4 21.19 33.06 -19.08
CA VAL A 4 19.74 33.02 -19.26
C VAL A 4 19.13 33.22 -17.89
N CYS A 5 18.59 34.40 -17.64
CA CYS A 5 17.75 34.67 -16.49
C CYS A 5 16.39 33.99 -16.69
N CYS A 6 16.12 32.94 -15.96
CA CYS A 6 14.76 32.44 -15.74
C CYS A 6 14.04 33.43 -14.82
N GLY A 7 13.16 34.26 -15.38
CA GLY A 7 12.26 35.10 -14.63
C GLY A 7 11.19 34.25 -13.95
N ILE A 8 11.23 34.20 -12.62
CA ILE A 8 10.11 33.74 -11.79
C ILE A 8 9.03 34.79 -11.94
N VAL A 9 7.93 34.44 -12.59
CA VAL A 9 6.71 35.27 -12.60
C VAL A 9 6.06 35.08 -11.24
N PRO A 10 5.97 36.12 -10.40
CA PRO A 10 5.24 35.98 -9.14
C PRO A 10 3.75 35.78 -9.48
N ALA A 11 3.12 34.78 -8.85
CA ALA A 11 1.68 34.63 -8.90
C ALA A 11 1.03 35.94 -8.50
N ALA A 12 0.20 36.47 -9.37
CA ALA A 12 -0.52 37.73 -9.12
C ALA A 12 -1.46 37.50 -7.93
N VAL A 13 -1.17 38.09 -6.81
CA VAL A 13 -2.09 38.21 -5.67
C VAL A 13 -3.30 39.02 -6.19
N GLN A 14 -4.40 38.33 -6.44
CA GLN A 14 -5.67 38.99 -6.68
C GLN A 14 -6.12 39.67 -5.39
N ILE A 15 -6.04 41.01 -5.37
CA ILE A 15 -6.63 41.83 -4.32
C ILE A 15 -8.14 41.87 -4.59
N LEU A 16 -8.89 41.11 -3.80
CA LEU A 16 -10.35 41.13 -3.85
C LEU A 16 -10.92 42.46 -3.29
N PRO A 17 -12.08 42.91 -3.80
CA PRO A 17 -12.79 44.03 -3.20
C PRO A 17 -13.21 43.74 -1.75
N PRO A 18 -13.28 44.75 -0.87
CA PRO A 18 -13.68 44.56 0.52
C PRO A 18 -15.10 44.01 0.60
N GLY A 19 -15.23 42.76 1.08
CA GLY A 19 -16.52 42.07 1.30
C GLY A 19 -16.68 40.72 0.59
N GLU A 20 -15.79 40.35 -0.34
CA GLU A 20 -15.75 38.97 -0.88
C GLU A 20 -14.80 38.14 -0.06
N THR A 21 -15.35 37.25 0.77
CA THR A 21 -14.63 36.09 1.32
C THR A 21 -14.41 35.11 0.17
N LEU A 22 -13.15 34.81 -0.15
CA LEU A 22 -12.81 33.64 -0.96
C LEU A 22 -13.58 32.45 -0.39
N ARG A 23 -14.50 31.89 -1.14
CA ARG A 23 -15.06 30.59 -0.80
C ARG A 23 -13.90 29.60 -0.89
N GLN A 24 -13.44 29.14 0.26
CA GLN A 24 -12.41 28.12 0.34
C GLN A 24 -13.01 26.86 -0.27
N GLU A 25 -12.50 26.43 -1.40
CA GLU A 25 -12.89 25.17 -2.01
C GLU A 25 -12.48 24.03 -1.07
N VAL A 26 -13.42 23.17 -0.74
CA VAL A 26 -13.21 22.03 0.16
C VAL A 26 -13.39 20.76 -0.63
N TYR A 27 -12.45 19.86 -0.47
CA TYR A 27 -12.51 18.52 -1.04
C TYR A 27 -12.85 17.52 0.06
N SER A 28 -13.70 16.54 -0.25
CA SER A 28 -13.99 15.42 0.62
C SER A 28 -14.51 14.23 -0.19
N ALA A 29 -14.39 13.02 0.35
CA ALA A 29 -14.86 11.81 -0.31
C ALA A 29 -16.39 11.84 -0.54
N PRO A 30 -16.90 11.30 -1.67
CA PRO A 30 -18.30 11.45 -2.09
C PRO A 30 -19.31 10.63 -1.27
N ALA A 31 -18.89 9.65 -0.48
CA ALA A 31 -19.79 8.83 0.32
C ALA A 31 -20.47 9.62 1.45
N GLY A 32 -19.78 10.58 2.06
CA GLY A 32 -20.28 11.30 3.23
C GLY A 32 -20.46 10.36 4.42
N LEU A 33 -21.70 10.14 4.86
CA LEU A 33 -22.02 9.25 5.99
C LEU A 33 -22.35 7.80 5.56
N ARG A 34 -22.39 7.51 4.26
CA ARG A 34 -22.73 6.17 3.77
C ARG A 34 -21.57 5.20 4.03
N PRO A 35 -21.81 4.02 4.62
CA PRO A 35 -20.78 3.05 4.85
C PRO A 35 -20.23 2.46 3.53
N ALA A 36 -19.04 1.84 3.62
CA ALA A 36 -18.49 1.06 2.53
C ALA A 36 -19.48 -0.02 2.10
N ALA A 37 -19.59 -0.26 0.79
CA ALA A 37 -20.56 -1.21 0.25
C ALA A 37 -20.10 -1.73 -1.11
N ARG A 38 -19.86 -3.03 -1.18
CA ARG A 38 -19.63 -3.73 -2.43
C ARG A 38 -20.95 -3.94 -3.17
N ARG A 39 -21.04 -3.44 -4.41
CA ARG A 39 -22.26 -3.54 -5.25
C ARG A 39 -21.87 -3.80 -6.70
N ALA A 40 -22.76 -4.44 -7.43
CA ALA A 40 -22.68 -4.44 -8.89
C ALA A 40 -22.91 -3.02 -9.41
N GLY A 41 -22.03 -2.54 -10.26
CA GLY A 41 -22.05 -1.19 -10.83
C GLY A 41 -21.29 -0.16 -10.03
N ALA A 42 -21.88 0.45 -9.01
CA ALA A 42 -21.21 1.47 -8.22
C ALA A 42 -21.01 1.03 -6.76
N SER A 43 -19.76 0.89 -6.34
CA SER A 43 -19.38 0.53 -4.97
C SER A 43 -18.86 1.74 -4.20
N ILE A 44 -19.07 1.75 -2.89
CA ILE A 44 -18.45 2.69 -1.97
C ILE A 44 -17.25 1.99 -1.34
N LEU A 45 -16.07 2.53 -1.55
CA LEU A 45 -14.83 2.01 -1.01
C LEU A 45 -14.60 2.46 0.45
N PRO A 46 -13.73 1.78 1.21
CA PRO A 46 -13.10 2.33 2.39
C PRO A 46 -12.58 3.76 2.13
N GLY A 47 -12.79 4.68 3.08
CA GLY A 47 -12.45 6.09 2.88
C GLY A 47 -13.43 6.89 2.00
N GLY A 48 -14.54 6.28 1.58
CA GLY A 48 -15.69 6.96 1.00
C GLY A 48 -15.59 7.35 -0.48
N ARG A 49 -14.54 6.96 -1.21
CA ARG A 49 -14.50 7.07 -2.66
C ARG A 49 -15.49 6.11 -3.30
N VAL A 50 -15.93 6.39 -4.53
CA VAL A 50 -16.86 5.55 -5.28
C VAL A 50 -16.14 5.00 -6.49
N VAL A 51 -16.37 3.75 -6.83
CA VAL A 51 -15.97 3.16 -8.12
C VAL A 51 -17.20 2.86 -8.93
N ALA A 52 -17.20 3.31 -10.20
CA ALA A 52 -18.26 3.08 -11.17
C ALA A 52 -17.58 2.90 -12.55
N PRO A 53 -16.98 1.72 -12.79
CA PRO A 53 -16.17 1.49 -13.97
C PRO A 53 -16.98 1.59 -15.28
N TYR A 54 -16.31 2.02 -16.34
CA TYR A 54 -16.86 2.09 -17.67
C TYR A 54 -16.68 0.74 -18.38
N GLY A 55 -17.75 0.23 -18.99
CA GLY A 55 -17.76 -1.01 -19.75
C GLY A 55 -18.24 -2.24 -18.97
N ASP A 56 -17.94 -3.42 -19.51
CA ASP A 56 -18.29 -4.71 -18.91
C ASP A 56 -17.20 -5.15 -17.93
N GLU A 57 -17.59 -5.69 -16.77
CA GLU A 57 -16.70 -6.16 -15.74
C GLU A 57 -16.69 -7.69 -15.64
N TYR A 58 -15.50 -8.27 -15.63
CA TYR A 58 -15.28 -9.71 -15.43
C TYR A 58 -14.46 -9.94 -14.16
N PRO A 59 -14.93 -10.79 -13.23
CA PRO A 59 -14.20 -11.04 -11.99
C PRO A 59 -12.88 -11.77 -12.26
N THR A 60 -11.81 -11.32 -11.61
CA THR A 60 -10.50 -11.97 -11.59
C THR A 60 -10.17 -12.50 -10.19
N GLY A 61 -9.03 -13.16 -10.02
CA GLY A 61 -8.44 -13.35 -8.70
C GLY A 61 -7.97 -12.01 -8.10
N PRO A 62 -7.57 -12.00 -6.82
CA PRO A 62 -7.07 -10.80 -6.15
C PRO A 62 -5.72 -10.37 -6.71
N GLY A 63 -5.47 -9.06 -6.75
CA GLY A 63 -4.19 -8.51 -7.17
C GLY A 63 -3.87 -8.75 -8.66
N ALA A 64 -4.74 -8.35 -9.55
CA ALA A 64 -4.54 -8.45 -11.00
C ALA A 64 -3.47 -7.43 -11.46
N PHE A 65 -2.19 -7.78 -11.38
CA PHE A 65 -1.06 -6.95 -11.77
C PHE A 65 -0.48 -7.28 -13.16
N GLY A 66 -0.81 -8.42 -13.73
CA GLY A 66 -0.41 -8.81 -15.07
C GLY A 66 -1.59 -8.84 -16.05
N LEU A 67 -1.33 -8.51 -17.32
CA LEU A 67 -2.33 -8.56 -18.39
C LEU A 67 -1.63 -8.88 -19.71
N ALA A 68 -2.13 -9.89 -20.42
CA ALA A 68 -1.65 -10.23 -21.77
C ALA A 68 -2.79 -10.65 -22.67
N ILE A 69 -2.65 -10.32 -23.96
CA ILE A 69 -3.58 -10.70 -25.03
C ILE A 69 -2.89 -11.72 -25.94
N SER A 70 -3.58 -12.81 -26.28
CA SER A 70 -3.05 -13.80 -27.22
C SER A 70 -2.88 -13.22 -28.64
N PRO A 71 -1.99 -13.79 -29.48
CA PRO A 71 -1.76 -13.29 -30.85
C PRO A 71 -3.01 -13.20 -31.71
N SER A 72 -3.97 -14.08 -31.54
CA SER A 72 -5.26 -14.02 -32.26
C SER A 72 -6.25 -13.00 -31.70
N GLY A 73 -5.98 -12.45 -30.52
CA GLY A 73 -6.91 -11.57 -29.79
C GLY A 73 -8.15 -12.29 -29.22
N ARG A 74 -8.16 -13.63 -29.19
CA ARG A 74 -9.29 -14.41 -28.68
C ARG A 74 -9.21 -14.75 -27.22
N THR A 75 -8.04 -14.63 -26.64
CA THR A 75 -7.78 -14.94 -25.22
C THR A 75 -7.07 -13.78 -24.57
N VAL A 76 -7.57 -13.39 -23.41
CA VAL A 76 -6.94 -12.39 -22.54
C VAL A 76 -6.69 -13.03 -21.18
N VAL A 77 -5.50 -12.84 -20.61
CA VAL A 77 -5.14 -13.44 -19.33
C VAL A 77 -4.68 -12.37 -18.37
N THR A 78 -5.14 -12.45 -17.11
CA THR A 78 -4.60 -11.68 -16.00
C THR A 78 -3.79 -12.57 -15.06
N ALA A 79 -2.68 -12.04 -14.56
CA ALA A 79 -1.92 -12.63 -13.45
C ALA A 79 -2.35 -11.98 -12.15
N ASN A 80 -2.85 -12.79 -11.21
CA ASN A 80 -3.45 -12.36 -9.96
C ASN A 80 -2.53 -12.80 -8.80
N SER A 81 -1.81 -11.85 -8.21
CA SER A 81 -0.68 -12.12 -7.31
C SER A 81 -1.04 -12.14 -5.82
N GLY A 82 -2.29 -12.04 -5.49
CA GLY A 82 -2.69 -12.13 -4.08
C GLY A 82 -3.27 -10.85 -3.50
N PRO A 83 -3.37 -10.71 -2.20
CA PRO A 83 -2.70 -11.50 -1.16
C PRO A 83 -3.30 -12.91 -0.95
N VAL A 84 -2.56 -13.80 -0.33
CA VAL A 84 -2.92 -15.16 0.08
C VAL A 84 -3.29 -16.13 -1.06
N ARG A 85 -4.05 -15.68 -2.07
CA ARG A 85 -4.44 -16.48 -3.23
C ARG A 85 -3.81 -15.93 -4.49
N TYR A 86 -3.24 -16.81 -5.29
CA TYR A 86 -2.70 -16.47 -6.61
C TYR A 86 -3.36 -17.35 -7.67
N SER A 87 -3.61 -16.77 -8.84
CA SER A 87 -4.30 -17.44 -9.94
C SER A 87 -3.99 -16.78 -11.28
N LEU A 88 -4.39 -17.42 -12.36
CA LEU A 88 -4.56 -16.80 -13.66
C LEU A 88 -6.06 -16.74 -13.99
N THR A 89 -6.57 -15.59 -14.39
CA THR A 89 -7.91 -15.49 -14.97
C THR A 89 -7.79 -15.47 -16.48
N ILE A 90 -8.50 -16.37 -17.14
CA ILE A 90 -8.51 -16.52 -18.59
C ILE A 90 -9.87 -16.06 -19.10
N LEU A 91 -9.87 -15.02 -19.91
CA LEU A 91 -11.03 -14.53 -20.66
C LEU A 91 -10.94 -15.05 -22.08
N GLU A 92 -11.91 -15.82 -22.53
CA GLU A 92 -11.98 -16.37 -23.88
C GLU A 92 -13.18 -15.79 -24.63
N ARG A 93 -12.95 -15.37 -25.88
CA ARG A 93 -14.02 -14.85 -26.73
C ARG A 93 -14.78 -16.00 -27.34
N ALA A 94 -16.03 -16.19 -26.92
CA ALA A 94 -16.92 -17.20 -27.46
C ALA A 94 -17.33 -16.93 -28.93
N ALA A 95 -17.95 -17.91 -29.57
CA ALA A 95 -18.40 -17.78 -30.97
C ALA A 95 -19.45 -16.68 -31.17
N ASP A 96 -20.23 -16.36 -30.13
CA ASP A 96 -21.23 -15.27 -30.12
C ASP A 96 -20.60 -13.90 -29.79
N ALA A 97 -19.27 -13.80 -29.82
CA ALA A 97 -18.46 -12.62 -29.50
C ALA A 97 -18.50 -12.16 -28.04
N ARG A 98 -19.19 -12.87 -27.15
CA ARG A 98 -19.15 -12.61 -25.71
C ARG A 98 -17.86 -13.15 -25.10
N TRP A 99 -17.42 -12.51 -24.02
CA TRP A 99 -16.30 -12.98 -23.23
C TRP A 99 -16.78 -13.91 -22.12
N GLN A 100 -16.04 -14.98 -21.89
CA GLN A 100 -16.27 -15.93 -20.80
C GLN A 100 -15.01 -16.03 -19.95
N ALA A 101 -15.16 -15.82 -18.65
CA ALA A 101 -14.07 -15.87 -17.69
C ALA A 101 -13.99 -17.23 -17.01
N ARG A 102 -12.78 -17.79 -16.90
CA ARG A 102 -12.47 -18.93 -16.02
C ARG A 102 -11.19 -18.69 -15.28
N GLN A 103 -11.05 -19.28 -14.11
CA GLN A 103 -9.85 -19.15 -13.31
C GLN A 103 -9.05 -20.46 -13.25
N LEU A 104 -7.73 -20.32 -13.38
CA LEU A 104 -6.79 -21.36 -13.01
C LEU A 104 -6.24 -20.98 -11.64
N VAL A 105 -6.65 -21.71 -10.61
CA VAL A 105 -6.24 -21.49 -9.23
C VAL A 105 -5.17 -22.51 -8.91
N ALA A 106 -4.05 -22.09 -8.34
CA ALA A 106 -3.16 -23.00 -7.65
C ALA A 106 -3.91 -23.59 -6.45
N HIS A 107 -3.63 -24.84 -6.09
CA HIS A 107 -4.33 -25.54 -5.03
C HIS A 107 -4.45 -24.69 -3.77
N ALA A 108 -5.55 -24.86 -3.06
CA ALA A 108 -5.90 -24.08 -1.88
C ALA A 108 -4.79 -24.08 -0.83
N PRO A 109 -4.70 -23.02 0.01
CA PRO A 109 -3.68 -22.88 1.06
C PRO A 109 -3.66 -24.01 2.09
N ASP A 110 -4.67 -24.88 2.13
CA ASP A 110 -4.73 -26.04 3.02
C ASP A 110 -3.76 -27.17 2.63
N ASP A 111 -3.31 -27.19 1.38
CA ASP A 111 -2.21 -28.03 0.97
C ASP A 111 -0.89 -27.27 1.20
N MET A 112 -0.50 -27.15 2.45
CA MET A 112 0.87 -26.84 2.86
C MET A 112 1.81 -27.98 2.44
N GLU A 113 1.68 -28.45 1.21
CA GLU A 113 2.65 -29.33 0.59
C GLU A 113 3.82 -28.50 0.08
N PRO A 114 4.89 -28.45 0.84
CA PRO A 114 6.10 -27.83 0.37
C PRO A 114 6.77 -28.79 -0.62
N ARG A 115 7.26 -28.29 -1.72
CA ARG A 115 8.36 -28.92 -2.44
C ARG A 115 8.01 -29.93 -3.54
N GLY A 116 6.84 -29.86 -4.08
CA GLY A 116 6.48 -30.54 -5.32
C GLY A 116 6.41 -29.59 -6.50
N THR A 117 6.10 -30.07 -7.66
CA THR A 117 5.92 -29.39 -8.95
C THR A 117 4.76 -28.36 -8.99
N GLY A 118 4.17 -27.99 -7.84
CA GLY A 118 3.06 -27.05 -7.68
C GLY A 118 3.46 -25.60 -7.95
N TRP A 119 2.46 -24.75 -8.09
CA TRP A 119 2.64 -23.30 -8.11
C TRP A 119 3.08 -22.82 -6.74
N SER A 120 4.07 -21.91 -6.72
CA SER A 120 4.52 -21.28 -5.49
C SER A 120 4.23 -19.79 -5.45
N GLY A 121 3.61 -19.23 -6.49
CA GLY A 121 3.24 -17.84 -6.61
C GLY A 121 2.83 -17.49 -8.05
N VAL A 122 2.28 -16.31 -8.22
CA VAL A 122 2.09 -15.63 -9.50
C VAL A 122 2.46 -14.17 -9.28
N PHE A 123 3.09 -13.57 -10.26
CA PHE A 123 3.38 -12.13 -10.22
C PHE A 123 2.90 -11.47 -11.52
N MET A 124 3.50 -10.38 -11.96
CA MET A 124 2.97 -9.53 -13.01
C MET A 124 3.27 -9.97 -14.44
N GLY A 125 4.28 -10.82 -14.66
CA GLY A 125 4.78 -11.13 -16.00
C GLY A 125 3.97 -12.20 -16.70
N LEU A 126 3.46 -11.88 -17.89
CA LEU A 126 2.74 -12.79 -18.78
C LEU A 126 3.24 -12.65 -20.21
N ALA A 127 3.51 -13.75 -20.91
CA ALA A 127 3.94 -13.74 -22.31
C ALA A 127 3.37 -14.94 -23.09
N PHE A 128 2.58 -14.68 -24.12
CA PHE A 128 2.07 -15.72 -25.03
C PHE A 128 3.16 -16.14 -26.02
N THR A 129 3.39 -17.44 -26.14
CA THR A 129 4.22 -18.01 -27.22
C THR A 129 3.40 -18.22 -28.51
N SER A 130 2.12 -18.46 -28.34
CA SER A 130 1.09 -18.67 -29.38
C SER A 130 -0.27 -18.63 -28.68
N ASP A 131 -1.36 -18.80 -29.39
CA ASP A 131 -2.69 -18.97 -28.76
C ASP A 131 -2.78 -20.18 -27.81
N HIS A 132 -1.81 -21.06 -27.83
CA HIS A 132 -1.80 -22.34 -27.13
C HIS A 132 -0.68 -22.48 -26.09
N GLY A 133 0.02 -21.41 -25.77
CA GLY A 133 1.09 -21.46 -24.78
C GLY A 133 1.37 -20.11 -24.14
N LEU A 134 1.43 -20.11 -22.82
CA LEU A 134 1.62 -18.92 -22.01
C LEU A 134 2.73 -19.13 -20.99
N PHE A 135 3.63 -18.17 -20.89
CA PHE A 135 4.54 -18.04 -19.74
C PHE A 135 3.94 -17.08 -18.72
N ALA A 136 4.10 -17.44 -17.43
CA ALA A 136 3.71 -16.60 -16.31
C ALA A 136 4.84 -16.58 -15.26
N SER A 137 5.21 -15.41 -14.76
CA SER A 137 6.19 -15.27 -13.68
C SER A 137 5.61 -15.72 -12.34
N GLU A 138 6.40 -16.41 -11.52
CA GLU A 138 6.01 -16.90 -10.19
C GLU A 138 6.60 -16.04 -9.04
N GLY A 139 7.16 -14.86 -9.35
CA GLY A 139 7.71 -13.94 -8.34
C GLY A 139 8.79 -14.60 -7.48
N ASN A 140 8.46 -14.77 -6.21
CA ASN A 140 9.37 -15.16 -5.13
C ASN A 140 10.06 -16.54 -5.30
N SER A 141 9.47 -17.45 -6.07
CA SER A 141 10.11 -18.74 -6.35
C SER A 141 11.31 -18.65 -7.29
N GLY A 142 11.48 -17.51 -7.99
CA GLY A 142 12.47 -17.35 -9.03
C GLY A 142 12.18 -18.16 -10.30
N ARG A 143 10.95 -18.63 -10.48
CA ARG A 143 10.54 -19.48 -11.61
C ARG A 143 9.61 -18.73 -12.55
N ILE A 144 9.56 -19.23 -13.79
CA ILE A 144 8.60 -18.82 -14.81
C ILE A 144 7.86 -20.07 -15.26
N ALA A 145 6.58 -20.17 -14.94
CA ALA A 145 5.74 -21.30 -15.33
C ALA A 145 5.37 -21.23 -16.80
N TRP A 146 5.26 -22.38 -17.45
CA TRP A 146 4.68 -22.51 -18.77
C TRP A 146 3.38 -23.30 -18.72
N PHE A 147 2.34 -22.74 -19.31
CA PHE A 147 1.00 -23.31 -19.41
C PHE A 147 0.71 -23.65 -20.85
N ASP A 148 0.11 -24.82 -21.08
CA ASP A 148 -0.37 -25.23 -22.39
C ASP A 148 -1.79 -24.70 -22.68
N ALA A 149 -2.35 -25.04 -23.85
CA ALA A 149 -3.69 -24.65 -24.27
C ALA A 149 -4.82 -25.09 -23.32
N SER A 150 -4.62 -26.18 -22.58
CA SER A 150 -5.60 -26.64 -21.59
C SER A 150 -5.55 -25.84 -20.28
N GLY A 151 -4.52 -25.00 -20.13
CA GLY A 151 -4.23 -24.28 -18.89
C GLY A 151 -3.47 -25.12 -17.87
N GLU A 152 -2.95 -26.30 -18.30
CA GLU A 152 -2.15 -27.13 -17.41
C GLU A 152 -0.72 -26.58 -17.32
N ARG A 153 -0.24 -26.39 -16.08
CA ARG A 153 1.16 -26.05 -15.80
C ARG A 153 2.04 -27.26 -16.11
N ARG A 154 2.91 -27.12 -17.11
CA ARG A 154 3.74 -28.24 -17.59
C ARG A 154 5.16 -28.21 -17.03
N ARG A 155 5.86 -27.13 -17.19
CA ARG A 155 7.25 -26.98 -16.74
C ARG A 155 7.53 -25.53 -16.39
N ALA A 156 8.51 -25.33 -15.51
CA ALA A 156 9.01 -24.00 -15.17
C ALA A 156 10.45 -23.82 -15.66
N VAL A 157 10.77 -22.57 -16.01
CA VAL A 157 12.16 -22.10 -16.14
C VAL A 157 12.58 -21.62 -14.75
N ASP A 158 13.74 -22.07 -14.29
CA ASP A 158 14.29 -21.69 -12.99
C ASP A 158 15.44 -20.70 -13.19
N LEU A 159 15.30 -19.49 -12.66
CA LEU A 159 16.32 -18.44 -12.75
C LEU A 159 17.39 -18.56 -11.64
N ASN A 160 17.18 -19.43 -10.62
CA ASN A 160 18.12 -19.71 -9.54
C ASN A 160 19.23 -20.66 -10.01
N ARG A 161 19.96 -20.28 -11.05
CA ARG A 161 21.00 -21.08 -11.71
C ARG A 161 22.18 -20.20 -12.10
N GLN A 162 23.27 -20.84 -12.46
CA GLN A 162 24.50 -20.18 -12.99
C GLN A 162 25.07 -19.13 -12.01
N GLY A 163 25.02 -19.44 -10.70
CA GLY A 163 25.54 -18.56 -9.65
C GLY A 163 24.52 -17.55 -9.10
N TYR A 164 23.31 -17.52 -9.63
CA TYR A 164 22.20 -16.72 -9.11
C TYR A 164 21.34 -17.53 -8.15
N GLN A 165 20.91 -16.91 -7.09
CA GLN A 165 20.02 -17.48 -6.08
C GLN A 165 18.99 -16.42 -5.69
N ASP A 166 17.91 -16.85 -5.04
CA ASP A 166 16.86 -16.00 -4.54
C ASP A 166 16.30 -15.04 -5.59
N SER A 167 16.22 -15.49 -6.84
CA SER A 167 15.65 -14.73 -7.92
C SER A 167 14.18 -14.38 -7.63
N TYR A 168 13.78 -13.18 -8.01
CA TYR A 168 12.39 -12.75 -8.00
C TYR A 168 11.95 -12.41 -9.41
N THR A 169 11.11 -13.26 -10.01
CA THR A 169 10.69 -13.10 -11.40
C THR A 169 9.60 -12.04 -11.52
N GLY A 170 9.90 -10.99 -12.26
CA GLY A 170 8.99 -9.88 -12.56
C GLY A 170 8.34 -9.99 -13.94
N ASP A 171 8.35 -8.87 -14.67
CA ASP A 171 7.74 -8.76 -15.99
C ASP A 171 8.44 -9.60 -17.06
N LEU A 172 7.70 -9.96 -18.12
CA LEU A 172 8.12 -10.83 -19.20
C LEU A 172 7.90 -10.17 -20.56
N ALA A 173 8.86 -10.32 -21.47
CA ALA A 173 8.70 -9.95 -22.88
C ALA A 173 9.20 -11.08 -23.79
N ILE A 174 8.53 -11.28 -24.94
CA ILE A 174 8.82 -12.40 -25.83
C ILE A 174 9.19 -11.90 -27.22
N ASP A 175 10.23 -12.50 -27.81
CA ASP A 175 10.51 -12.45 -29.23
C ASP A 175 10.08 -13.79 -29.88
N PRO A 176 8.88 -13.85 -30.46
CA PRO A 176 8.37 -15.09 -31.01
C PRO A 176 9.13 -15.55 -32.26
N ARG A 177 9.77 -14.63 -32.99
CA ARG A 177 10.53 -14.93 -34.22
C ARG A 177 11.80 -15.72 -33.92
N ARG A 178 12.52 -15.31 -32.86
CA ARG A 178 13.77 -15.95 -32.43
C ARG A 178 13.53 -17.01 -31.36
N GLY A 179 12.32 -17.12 -30.81
CA GLY A 179 11.99 -18.05 -29.74
C GLY A 179 12.70 -17.70 -28.43
N ILE A 180 12.77 -16.43 -28.10
CA ILE A 180 13.45 -15.90 -26.91
C ILE A 180 12.44 -15.27 -25.97
N LEU A 181 12.57 -15.56 -24.69
CA LEU A 181 11.86 -14.93 -23.59
C LEU A 181 12.84 -14.11 -22.76
N TYR A 182 12.51 -12.86 -22.50
CA TYR A 182 13.22 -11.98 -21.58
C TYR A 182 12.44 -11.90 -20.27
N ALA A 183 13.13 -12.02 -19.15
CA ALA A 183 12.51 -12.03 -17.84
C ALA A 183 13.26 -11.12 -16.86
N VAL A 184 12.55 -10.24 -16.20
CA VAL A 184 13.09 -9.47 -15.09
C VAL A 184 13.40 -10.41 -13.93
N ASP A 185 14.57 -10.25 -13.33
CA ASP A 185 14.96 -10.80 -12.04
C ASP A 185 15.24 -9.63 -11.09
N GLN A 186 14.20 -9.21 -10.36
CA GLN A 186 14.23 -7.99 -9.53
C GLN A 186 15.29 -8.07 -8.45
N ALA A 187 15.40 -9.22 -7.78
CA ALA A 187 16.32 -9.39 -6.66
C ALA A 187 17.82 -9.44 -7.08
N ASN A 188 18.10 -9.83 -8.32
CA ASN A 188 19.46 -9.90 -8.85
C ASN A 188 19.81 -8.75 -9.82
N PHE A 189 18.93 -7.77 -9.97
CA PHE A 189 19.12 -6.56 -10.80
C PHE A 189 19.53 -6.88 -12.23
N ARG A 190 18.85 -7.86 -12.83
CA ARG A 190 19.17 -8.34 -14.18
C ARG A 190 17.93 -8.62 -15.01
N VAL A 191 18.15 -8.74 -16.30
CA VAL A 191 17.24 -9.43 -17.21
C VAL A 191 17.87 -10.76 -17.60
N ALA A 192 17.13 -11.85 -17.39
CA ALA A 192 17.51 -13.19 -17.87
C ALA A 192 16.99 -13.39 -19.30
N VAL A 193 17.81 -13.97 -20.17
CA VAL A 193 17.49 -14.33 -21.54
C VAL A 193 17.29 -15.83 -21.62
N VAL A 194 16.09 -16.26 -21.99
CA VAL A 194 15.67 -17.66 -21.97
C VAL A 194 15.38 -18.12 -23.40
N ASP A 195 15.99 -19.21 -23.82
CA ASP A 195 15.57 -19.92 -25.02
C ASP A 195 14.31 -20.74 -24.73
N ILE A 196 13.22 -20.43 -25.44
CA ILE A 196 11.89 -21.02 -25.20
C ILE A 196 11.87 -22.51 -25.49
N ARG A 197 12.61 -22.97 -26.50
CA ARG A 197 12.61 -24.37 -26.94
C ARG A 197 13.31 -25.27 -25.92
N SER A 198 14.49 -24.86 -25.49
CA SER A 198 15.26 -25.60 -24.48
C SER A 198 14.79 -25.33 -23.05
N ARG A 199 14.12 -24.17 -22.84
CA ARG A 199 13.74 -23.65 -21.51
C ARG A 199 14.94 -23.44 -20.59
N GLN A 200 16.02 -22.97 -21.17
CA GLN A 200 17.26 -22.67 -20.44
C GLN A 200 17.57 -21.18 -20.51
N VAL A 201 18.12 -20.65 -19.41
CA VAL A 201 18.77 -19.34 -19.42
C VAL A 201 20.04 -19.44 -20.25
N ILE A 202 20.12 -18.69 -21.34
CA ILE A 202 21.26 -18.68 -22.28
C ILE A 202 22.17 -17.48 -22.04
N ALA A 203 21.67 -16.41 -21.45
CA ALA A 203 22.44 -15.21 -21.14
C ALA A 203 21.74 -14.42 -20.03
N SER A 204 22.43 -13.43 -19.46
CA SER A 204 21.89 -12.43 -18.56
C SER A 204 22.57 -11.10 -18.79
N VAL A 205 21.84 -10.01 -18.56
CA VAL A 205 22.41 -8.66 -18.57
C VAL A 205 22.05 -7.95 -17.27
N LYS A 206 23.03 -7.35 -16.62
CA LYS A 206 22.82 -6.47 -15.48
C LYS A 206 22.14 -5.18 -15.96
N VAL A 207 21.12 -4.76 -15.22
CA VAL A 207 20.42 -3.49 -15.42
C VAL A 207 20.48 -2.68 -14.11
N GLY A 208 19.64 -1.65 -13.95
CA GLY A 208 19.59 -0.89 -12.71
C GLY A 208 18.96 -1.69 -11.56
N CYS A 209 18.95 -1.09 -10.37
CA CYS A 209 18.40 -1.72 -9.18
C CYS A 209 16.87 -1.84 -9.29
N LEU A 210 16.32 -2.95 -8.81
CA LEU A 210 14.89 -3.26 -8.84
C LEU A 210 14.27 -3.06 -10.24
N PRO A 211 14.71 -3.82 -11.26
CA PRO A 211 14.06 -3.75 -12.56
C PRO A 211 12.60 -4.19 -12.44
N PHE A 212 11.68 -3.46 -13.11
CA PHE A 212 10.25 -3.64 -12.90
C PHE A 212 9.51 -4.09 -14.15
N ALA A 213 9.42 -3.23 -15.16
CA ALA A 213 8.71 -3.53 -16.40
C ALA A 213 9.64 -3.74 -17.58
N LEU A 214 9.19 -4.54 -18.55
CA LEU A 214 9.86 -4.82 -19.80
C LEU A 214 9.01 -4.45 -21.02
N ALA A 215 9.65 -3.95 -22.07
CA ALA A 215 9.04 -3.87 -23.40
C ALA A 215 10.09 -4.08 -24.49
N LEU A 216 9.73 -4.79 -25.57
CA LEU A 216 10.57 -4.93 -26.75
C LEU A 216 10.24 -3.86 -27.78
N SER A 217 11.25 -3.40 -28.51
CA SER A 217 11.04 -2.63 -29.74
C SER A 217 10.32 -3.48 -30.79
N PRO A 218 9.55 -2.88 -31.73
CA PRO A 218 8.80 -3.63 -32.77
C PRO A 218 9.70 -4.52 -33.66
N ASP A 219 10.96 -4.14 -33.84
CA ASP A 219 11.96 -4.93 -34.55
C ASP A 219 12.65 -5.99 -33.70
N CYS A 220 12.35 -6.06 -32.40
CA CYS A 220 12.94 -6.95 -31.40
C CYS A 220 14.47 -6.81 -31.26
N ARG A 221 15.05 -5.64 -31.56
CA ARG A 221 16.48 -5.39 -31.42
C ARG A 221 16.86 -4.68 -30.13
N HIS A 222 15.92 -3.99 -29.53
CA HIS A 222 16.10 -3.30 -28.25
C HIS A 222 15.09 -3.79 -27.23
N LEU A 223 15.53 -3.91 -25.99
CA LEU A 223 14.70 -4.18 -24.83
C LEU A 223 14.77 -2.95 -23.92
N PHE A 224 13.63 -2.49 -23.47
CA PHE A 224 13.46 -1.37 -22.57
C PHE A 224 13.11 -1.90 -21.19
N VAL A 225 13.80 -1.39 -20.15
CA VAL A 225 13.64 -1.89 -18.76
C VAL A 225 13.56 -0.73 -17.82
N THR A 226 12.48 -0.59 -17.05
CA THR A 226 12.41 0.38 -15.97
C THR A 226 13.09 -0.17 -14.71
N ASN A 227 13.78 0.70 -13.96
CA ASN A 227 14.51 0.38 -12.74
C ASN A 227 14.04 1.33 -11.64
N LEU A 228 13.38 0.78 -10.63
CA LEU A 228 12.77 1.54 -9.53
C LEU A 228 13.79 2.00 -8.50
N GLY A 229 14.87 1.23 -8.31
CA GLY A 229 15.81 1.41 -7.21
C GLY A 229 16.39 2.82 -7.12
N ILE A 230 16.38 3.38 -5.93
CA ILE A 230 16.87 4.73 -5.66
C ILE A 230 18.38 4.76 -5.47
N PHE A 231 18.94 3.73 -4.80
CA PHE A 231 20.37 3.62 -4.50
C PHE A 231 21.06 2.52 -5.28
N ALA A 232 22.39 2.48 -5.20
CA ALA A 232 23.18 1.42 -5.83
C ALA A 232 23.19 0.11 -5.02
N TYR A 233 22.87 0.12 -3.76
CA TYR A 233 22.84 -1.04 -2.85
C TYR A 233 24.10 -1.87 -2.88
N HIS A 234 25.18 -1.36 -2.32
CA HIS A 234 26.46 -2.05 -2.28
C HIS A 234 26.46 -3.15 -1.21
N ARG A 235 27.11 -4.26 -1.56
CA ARG A 235 27.36 -5.34 -0.62
C ARG A 235 28.23 -4.87 0.55
N LEU A 236 27.80 -5.13 1.79
CA LEU A 236 28.63 -4.87 2.96
C LEU A 236 29.80 -5.85 3.03
N PRO A 237 31.06 -5.37 3.15
CA PRO A 237 32.17 -6.24 3.39
C PRO A 237 32.12 -6.85 4.81
N GLY A 238 32.39 -8.15 4.92
CA GLY A 238 32.62 -8.76 6.22
C GLY A 238 31.44 -9.44 6.91
N GLY A 239 30.27 -9.55 6.26
CA GLY A 239 29.14 -10.32 6.80
C GLY A 239 28.05 -9.46 7.46
N PRO A 240 27.17 -10.06 8.27
CA PRO A 240 26.04 -9.34 8.87
C PRO A 240 26.53 -8.23 9.80
N VAL A 241 25.87 -7.09 9.74
CA VAL A 241 26.13 -5.95 10.63
C VAL A 241 25.72 -6.34 12.06
N PRO A 242 26.52 -6.04 13.09
CA PRO A 242 26.13 -6.25 14.47
C PRO A 242 24.85 -5.45 14.78
N PHE A 243 23.87 -6.11 15.37
CA PHE A 243 22.65 -5.44 15.80
C PHE A 243 22.82 -4.80 17.17
N PRO A 244 22.54 -3.49 17.30
CA PRO A 244 22.23 -2.94 18.58
C PRO A 244 20.87 -3.51 19.07
N PRO A 245 20.64 -3.57 20.39
CA PRO A 245 19.31 -3.82 20.92
C PRO A 245 18.32 -2.85 20.25
N PHE A 246 17.20 -3.36 19.75
CA PHE A 246 16.19 -2.58 19.00
C PHE A 246 16.61 -2.02 17.64
N GLY A 247 17.67 -2.54 17.02
CA GLY A 247 17.83 -2.54 15.58
C GLY A 247 18.14 -1.27 14.83
N PHE A 248 18.79 -0.32 15.45
CA PHE A 248 19.27 0.84 14.69
C PHE A 248 20.50 0.45 13.85
N PRO A 249 20.50 0.73 12.53
CA PRO A 249 21.61 0.36 11.68
C PRO A 249 22.88 1.11 12.02
N SER A 250 24.03 0.49 11.77
CA SER A 250 25.33 1.12 11.98
C SER A 250 25.61 2.24 10.96
N ALA A 251 26.56 3.11 11.26
CA ALA A 251 27.00 4.14 10.33
C ALA A 251 27.59 3.55 9.04
N GLU A 252 28.20 2.37 9.11
CA GLU A 252 28.74 1.66 7.94
C GLU A 252 27.60 1.18 7.03
N ALA A 253 26.50 0.75 7.63
CA ALA A 253 25.32 0.35 6.90
C ALA A 253 24.68 1.51 6.15
N LEU A 254 24.55 2.65 6.81
CA LEU A 254 24.10 3.90 6.21
C LEU A 254 25.00 4.31 5.03
N ALA A 255 26.32 4.27 5.22
CA ALA A 255 27.31 4.63 4.20
C ALA A 255 27.28 3.69 2.99
N ALA A 256 26.83 2.44 3.15
CA ALA A 256 26.76 1.46 2.07
C ALA A 256 25.68 1.73 1.03
N LEU A 257 24.73 2.62 1.30
CA LEU A 257 23.68 2.97 0.35
C LEU A 257 24.18 3.74 -0.86
N GLY A 258 25.12 4.64 -0.65
CA GLY A 258 25.68 5.49 -1.69
C GLY A 258 24.78 6.68 -2.08
N ASP A 259 25.01 7.23 -3.28
CA ASP A 259 24.23 8.33 -3.83
C ASP A 259 22.82 7.86 -4.25
N PRO A 260 21.75 8.53 -3.82
CA PRO A 260 20.41 8.21 -4.27
C PRO A 260 20.15 8.48 -5.77
N ASN A 261 20.97 9.30 -6.43
CA ASN A 261 20.88 9.57 -7.86
C ASN A 261 22.03 8.91 -8.65
N ALA A 262 22.40 7.67 -8.26
CA ALA A 262 23.39 6.89 -8.99
C ALA A 262 22.97 6.70 -10.47
N GLU A 263 23.94 6.50 -11.37
CA GLU A 263 23.73 6.39 -12.83
C GLU A 263 22.58 5.45 -13.23
N THR A 264 22.34 4.39 -12.44
CA THR A 264 21.34 3.35 -12.72
C THR A 264 20.03 3.54 -11.94
N SER A 265 19.96 4.54 -11.08
CA SER A 265 18.79 4.77 -10.20
C SER A 265 17.64 5.42 -10.97
N GLN A 266 16.45 4.89 -10.80
CA GLN A 266 15.21 5.44 -11.37
C GLN A 266 15.31 5.76 -12.87
N THR A 267 15.66 4.73 -13.63
CA THR A 267 16.00 4.87 -15.04
C THR A 267 15.16 4.00 -15.95
N LEU A 268 15.15 4.38 -17.23
CA LEU A 268 14.89 3.46 -18.33
C LEU A 268 16.24 2.96 -18.85
N ALA A 269 16.52 1.66 -18.75
CA ALA A 269 17.65 1.03 -19.41
C ALA A 269 17.28 0.66 -20.86
N ILE A 270 18.14 1.01 -21.82
CA ILE A 270 18.05 0.59 -23.21
C ILE A 270 19.09 -0.52 -23.42
N VAL A 271 18.62 -1.71 -23.78
CA VAL A 271 19.46 -2.90 -23.92
C VAL A 271 19.43 -3.37 -25.38
N ASP A 272 20.59 -3.46 -26.02
CA ASP A 272 20.73 -4.13 -27.33
C ASP A 272 20.59 -5.65 -27.14
N VAL A 273 19.57 -6.20 -27.78
CA VAL A 273 19.27 -7.63 -27.82
C VAL A 273 19.23 -8.19 -29.25
N ALA A 274 19.86 -7.48 -30.19
CA ALA A 274 20.00 -7.96 -31.56
C ALA A 274 20.69 -9.35 -31.59
N HIS A 275 21.58 -9.61 -30.63
CA HIS A 275 22.23 -10.89 -30.35
C HIS A 275 21.81 -11.38 -28.95
N PRO A 276 20.76 -12.17 -28.81
CA PRO A 276 20.22 -12.56 -27.50
C PRO A 276 21.21 -13.29 -26.58
N ALA A 277 22.18 -13.98 -27.14
CA ALA A 277 23.23 -14.65 -26.35
C ALA A 277 24.30 -13.70 -25.79
N ALA A 278 24.29 -12.43 -26.20
CA ALA A 278 25.26 -11.41 -25.78
C ALA A 278 24.56 -10.04 -25.61
N PRO A 279 23.54 -9.92 -24.76
CA PRO A 279 22.82 -8.68 -24.56
C PRO A 279 23.72 -7.63 -23.90
N LYS A 280 23.52 -6.35 -24.24
CA LYS A 280 24.36 -5.26 -23.75
C LYS A 280 23.51 -4.01 -23.44
N VAL A 281 23.67 -3.44 -22.25
CA VAL A 281 23.11 -2.12 -21.93
C VAL A 281 23.83 -1.05 -22.76
N GLU A 282 23.07 -0.21 -23.42
CA GLU A 282 23.57 0.88 -24.24
C GLU A 282 23.43 2.25 -23.55
N ALA A 283 22.38 2.42 -22.72
CA ALA A 283 22.13 3.65 -21.99
C ALA A 283 21.25 3.40 -20.75
N PHE A 284 21.42 4.27 -19.75
CA PHE A 284 20.49 4.51 -18.67
C PHE A 284 19.98 5.94 -18.77
N LEU A 285 18.67 6.13 -18.75
CA LEU A 285 18.02 7.43 -18.84
C LEU A 285 17.19 7.66 -17.57
N HIS A 286 17.57 8.62 -16.76
CA HIS A 286 16.76 9.01 -15.60
C HIS A 286 15.43 9.57 -16.07
N THR A 287 14.31 9.05 -15.53
CA THR A 287 12.95 9.50 -15.87
C THR A 287 12.32 10.23 -14.69
N GLY A 288 11.46 11.20 -15.01
CA GLY A 288 10.80 12.01 -13.99
C GLY A 288 11.77 12.88 -13.18
N LEU A 289 11.48 13.07 -11.90
CA LEU A 289 12.22 13.97 -11.02
C LEU A 289 13.21 13.19 -10.13
N PRO A 290 14.45 13.66 -9.99
CA PRO A 290 15.45 13.00 -9.13
C PRO A 290 15.12 13.20 -7.65
N VAL A 291 15.66 12.35 -6.81
CA VAL A 291 15.62 12.50 -5.35
C VAL A 291 16.42 13.73 -4.94
N GLY A 292 15.86 14.55 -4.08
CA GLY A 292 16.50 15.76 -3.54
C GLY A 292 15.50 16.88 -3.24
N GLY A 293 15.84 17.78 -2.36
CA GLY A 293 14.94 18.83 -1.90
C GLY A 293 13.70 18.25 -1.20
N GLU A 294 12.52 18.49 -1.77
CA GLU A 294 11.26 17.96 -1.24
C GLU A 294 10.88 16.59 -1.83
N ILE A 295 11.61 16.12 -2.84
CA ILE A 295 11.36 14.85 -3.52
C ILE A 295 12.11 13.74 -2.79
N VAL A 296 11.40 12.89 -2.07
CA VAL A 296 11.94 11.80 -1.26
C VAL A 296 11.92 10.47 -2.04
N GLY A 297 10.76 10.08 -2.55
CA GLY A 297 10.57 8.80 -3.26
C GLY A 297 10.99 8.83 -4.73
N GLY A 298 11.51 9.96 -5.24
CA GLY A 298 11.93 10.11 -6.63
C GLY A 298 10.81 9.96 -7.65
N SER A 299 11.06 9.28 -8.78
CA SER A 299 10.10 9.14 -9.89
C SER A 299 9.32 7.82 -9.88
N SER A 300 9.89 6.74 -9.34
CA SER A 300 9.31 5.39 -9.37
C SER A 300 8.87 4.97 -10.79
N PRO A 301 9.80 4.79 -11.76
CA PRO A 301 9.45 4.45 -13.14
C PRO A 301 8.88 3.04 -13.22
N SER A 302 7.62 2.90 -13.62
CA SER A 302 6.87 1.64 -13.56
C SER A 302 6.54 1.09 -14.95
N GLY A 303 5.40 1.42 -15.54
CA GLY A 303 4.98 0.89 -16.83
C GLY A 303 5.75 1.42 -18.03
N ILE A 304 5.81 0.61 -19.10
CA ILE A 304 6.38 0.98 -20.39
C ILE A 304 5.35 0.74 -21.49
N ALA A 305 5.22 1.68 -22.42
CA ALA A 305 4.58 1.46 -23.69
C ALA A 305 5.50 1.84 -24.84
N VAL A 306 5.43 1.12 -25.95
CA VAL A 306 6.21 1.38 -27.16
C VAL A 306 5.27 1.64 -28.32
N GLY A 307 5.49 2.70 -29.06
CA GLY A 307 4.68 3.06 -30.23
C GLY A 307 5.07 4.41 -30.80
N ALA A 308 4.66 4.69 -32.04
CA ALA A 308 4.97 5.93 -32.73
C ALA A 308 6.46 6.34 -32.72
N ASP A 309 7.35 5.38 -32.86
CA ASP A 309 8.82 5.54 -32.81
C ASP A 309 9.33 6.11 -31.47
N ARG A 310 8.54 6.00 -30.44
CA ARG A 310 8.84 6.47 -29.06
C ARG A 310 8.63 5.39 -28.03
N VAL A 311 9.27 5.58 -26.89
CA VAL A 311 9.05 4.79 -25.68
C VAL A 311 8.46 5.71 -24.62
N PHE A 312 7.41 5.26 -23.99
CA PHE A 312 6.72 5.99 -22.91
C PHE A 312 6.98 5.28 -21.60
N VAL A 313 7.33 6.05 -20.56
CA VAL A 313 7.59 5.52 -19.22
C VAL A 313 6.69 6.24 -18.23
N ALA A 314 5.89 5.48 -17.47
CA ALA A 314 5.11 6.01 -16.39
C ALA A 314 5.99 6.27 -15.16
N ASN A 315 5.97 7.48 -14.63
CA ASN A 315 6.64 7.87 -13.40
C ASN A 315 5.59 7.91 -12.29
N ALA A 316 5.41 6.78 -11.62
CA ALA A 316 4.28 6.57 -10.71
C ALA A 316 4.27 7.54 -9.53
N ALA A 317 5.43 7.91 -8.99
CA ALA A 317 5.52 8.84 -7.88
C ALA A 317 5.36 10.31 -8.32
N ASN A 318 5.67 10.64 -9.59
CA ASN A 318 5.63 12.03 -10.06
C ASN A 318 4.35 12.41 -10.82
N ASP A 319 3.41 11.47 -11.00
CA ASP A 319 2.22 11.68 -11.82
C ASP A 319 2.57 12.27 -13.20
N SER A 320 3.45 11.59 -13.92
CA SER A 320 3.89 12.02 -15.25
C SER A 320 4.23 10.84 -16.15
N VAL A 321 4.38 11.11 -17.45
CA VAL A 321 4.88 10.17 -18.44
C VAL A 321 6.08 10.79 -19.14
N SER A 322 7.23 10.11 -19.09
CA SER A 322 8.41 10.47 -19.88
C SER A 322 8.25 9.96 -21.32
N VAL A 323 8.52 10.83 -22.28
CA VAL A 323 8.58 10.50 -23.71
C VAL A 323 10.02 10.38 -24.12
N VAL A 324 10.42 9.19 -24.56
CA VAL A 324 11.81 8.84 -24.89
C VAL A 324 11.98 8.59 -26.38
N ASP A 325 12.95 9.20 -27.01
CA ASP A 325 13.46 8.81 -28.34
C ASP A 325 14.52 7.72 -28.17
N PRO A 326 14.21 6.46 -28.53
CA PRO A 326 15.16 5.37 -28.36
C PRO A 326 16.37 5.45 -29.31
N HIS A 327 16.27 6.18 -30.43
CA HIS A 327 17.35 6.32 -31.42
C HIS A 327 18.41 7.30 -30.93
N THR A 328 17.96 8.47 -30.44
CA THR A 328 18.87 9.48 -29.88
C THR A 328 19.20 9.22 -28.42
N ARG A 329 18.50 8.28 -27.78
CA ARG A 329 18.64 7.94 -26.36
C ARG A 329 18.47 9.16 -25.45
N ARG A 330 17.38 9.90 -25.66
CA ARG A 330 17.07 11.12 -24.92
C ARG A 330 15.61 11.17 -24.52
N ILE A 331 15.36 11.77 -23.37
CA ILE A 331 13.99 12.17 -22.97
C ILE A 331 13.67 13.45 -23.75
N GLU A 332 12.60 13.39 -24.53
CA GLU A 332 12.13 14.52 -25.33
C GLU A 332 11.13 15.43 -24.59
N ALA A 333 10.37 14.83 -23.68
CA ALA A 333 9.35 15.52 -22.91
C ALA A 333 8.95 14.75 -21.66
N GLU A 334 8.43 15.47 -20.69
CA GLU A 334 7.63 14.96 -19.59
C GLU A 334 6.20 15.46 -19.76
N ILE A 335 5.23 14.54 -19.78
CA ILE A 335 3.81 14.87 -19.86
C ILE A 335 3.21 14.73 -18.45
N PRO A 336 2.90 15.84 -17.77
CA PRO A 336 2.31 15.77 -16.45
C PRO A 336 0.86 15.30 -16.52
N ILE A 337 0.48 14.46 -15.57
CA ILE A 337 -0.90 14.07 -15.30
C ILE A 337 -1.32 14.80 -14.03
N ARG A 338 -2.07 15.88 -14.16
CA ARG A 338 -2.44 16.75 -13.04
C ARG A 338 -3.95 16.89 -12.94
N ILE A 339 -4.42 16.98 -11.72
CA ILE A 339 -5.84 17.21 -11.42
C ILE A 339 -6.05 18.72 -11.24
N PRO A 340 -6.99 19.33 -12.01
CA PRO A 340 -7.25 20.76 -11.90
C PRO A 340 -7.64 21.20 -10.49
N GLY A 341 -6.93 22.20 -9.97
CA GLY A 341 -7.09 22.72 -8.61
C GLY A 341 -6.30 21.96 -7.53
N LEU A 342 -5.67 20.83 -7.89
CA LEU A 342 -4.89 19.98 -7.00
C LEU A 342 -3.48 19.71 -7.55
N GLU A 343 -2.97 20.55 -8.45
CA GLU A 343 -1.72 20.33 -9.18
C GLU A 343 -0.48 20.26 -8.28
N ALA A 344 -0.58 20.78 -7.06
CA ALA A 344 0.52 20.76 -6.09
C ALA A 344 0.81 19.36 -5.53
N TRP A 345 -0.21 18.50 -5.47
CA TRP A 345 -0.12 17.19 -4.82
C TRP A 345 -0.03 16.04 -5.83
N ARG A 346 0.63 14.96 -5.43
CA ARG A 346 0.78 13.72 -6.18
C ARG A 346 -0.10 12.64 -5.59
N GLY A 347 -0.42 11.61 -6.38
CA GLY A 347 -1.23 10.49 -5.96
C GLY A 347 -2.15 9.95 -7.05
N VAL A 348 -1.97 10.38 -8.32
CA VAL A 348 -2.65 9.78 -9.48
C VAL A 348 -2.14 8.36 -9.73
N LEU A 349 -0.84 8.10 -9.47
CA LEU A 349 -0.17 6.82 -9.63
C LEU A 349 -0.31 6.21 -11.02
N PRO A 350 0.27 6.80 -12.06
CA PRO A 350 0.34 6.17 -13.39
C PRO A 350 1.23 4.94 -13.33
N ILE A 351 0.70 3.74 -13.65
CA ILE A 351 1.48 2.49 -13.52
C ILE A 351 1.51 1.63 -14.78
N GLY A 352 0.39 1.29 -15.39
CA GLY A 352 0.34 0.49 -16.60
C GLY A 352 -0.06 1.31 -17.81
N MET A 353 0.50 1.03 -18.98
CA MET A 353 0.22 1.82 -20.17
C MET A 353 0.03 0.96 -21.42
N ALA A 354 -0.75 1.46 -22.38
CA ALA A 354 -0.87 0.92 -23.72
C ALA A 354 -0.93 2.05 -24.76
N TYR A 355 -0.12 1.94 -25.80
CA TYR A 355 -0.23 2.84 -26.96
C TYR A 355 -1.23 2.28 -27.96
N GLN A 356 -2.19 3.08 -28.37
CA GLN A 356 -3.18 2.73 -29.35
C GLN A 356 -2.82 3.38 -30.70
N GLU A 357 -2.33 2.58 -31.62
CA GLU A 357 -1.74 3.06 -32.88
C GLU A 357 -2.71 3.86 -33.77
N ARG A 358 -3.99 3.48 -33.77
CA ARG A 358 -4.99 4.08 -34.66
C ARG A 358 -5.35 5.51 -34.30
N SER A 359 -5.51 5.79 -33.01
CA SER A 359 -5.82 7.13 -32.52
C SER A 359 -4.58 7.97 -32.25
N GLY A 360 -3.40 7.34 -32.06
CA GLY A 360 -2.21 7.99 -31.54
C GLY A 360 -2.31 8.33 -30.04
N TRP A 361 -3.22 7.64 -29.33
CA TRP A 361 -3.43 7.88 -27.89
C TRP A 361 -2.64 6.91 -27.03
N LEU A 362 -2.15 7.43 -25.93
CA LEU A 362 -1.58 6.62 -24.85
C LEU A 362 -2.64 6.49 -23.76
N LEU A 363 -2.98 5.26 -23.41
CA LEU A 363 -3.87 4.91 -22.31
C LEU A 363 -3.01 4.58 -21.08
N VAL A 364 -3.30 5.22 -19.95
CA VAL A 364 -2.49 5.08 -18.73
C VAL A 364 -3.38 4.71 -17.56
N ALA A 365 -3.12 3.58 -16.91
CA ALA A 365 -3.79 3.19 -15.68
C ALA A 365 -3.39 4.11 -14.54
N GLU A 366 -4.35 4.80 -13.94
CA GLU A 366 -4.22 5.76 -12.85
C GLU A 366 -4.71 5.10 -11.56
N ALA A 367 -3.84 4.31 -10.94
CA ALA A 367 -4.21 3.47 -9.81
C ALA A 367 -4.74 4.26 -8.60
N GLY A 368 -4.20 5.47 -8.39
CA GLY A 368 -4.57 6.30 -7.25
C GLY A 368 -5.93 6.96 -7.35
N ILE A 369 -6.49 7.13 -8.55
CA ILE A 369 -7.78 7.79 -8.76
C ILE A 369 -8.84 6.90 -9.41
N ASN A 370 -8.53 5.61 -9.61
CA ASN A 370 -9.42 4.62 -10.19
C ASN A 370 -9.91 5.00 -11.60
N ALA A 371 -8.96 5.36 -12.47
CA ALA A 371 -9.25 5.81 -13.82
C ALA A 371 -8.20 5.33 -14.84
N VAL A 372 -8.48 5.58 -16.10
CA VAL A 372 -7.51 5.45 -17.20
C VAL A 372 -7.37 6.82 -17.86
N ALA A 373 -6.19 7.42 -17.81
CA ALA A 373 -5.89 8.63 -18.56
C ALA A 373 -5.84 8.33 -20.06
N VAL A 374 -6.33 9.28 -20.85
CA VAL A 374 -6.18 9.32 -22.30
C VAL A 374 -5.29 10.50 -22.65
N ILE A 375 -4.10 10.23 -23.22
CA ILE A 375 -3.11 11.22 -23.57
C ILE A 375 -2.94 11.24 -25.09
N ASP A 376 -3.08 12.43 -25.71
CA ASP A 376 -2.66 12.65 -27.08
C ASP A 376 -1.14 12.81 -27.11
N VAL A 377 -0.47 11.82 -27.68
CA VAL A 377 1.00 11.78 -27.73
C VAL A 377 1.58 12.87 -28.63
N LEU A 378 0.93 13.19 -29.74
CA LEU A 378 1.40 14.21 -30.68
C LEU A 378 1.28 15.62 -30.09
N GLN A 379 0.18 15.89 -29.39
CA GLN A 379 -0.04 17.15 -28.72
C GLN A 379 0.62 17.22 -27.32
N ARG A 380 1.11 16.07 -26.84
CA ARG A 380 1.68 15.90 -25.48
C ARG A 380 0.74 16.41 -24.39
N ARG A 381 -0.53 16.05 -24.49
CA ARG A 381 -1.60 16.60 -23.65
C ARG A 381 -2.56 15.53 -23.17
N LEU A 382 -2.90 15.60 -21.88
CA LEU A 382 -3.99 14.84 -21.28
C LEU A 382 -5.32 15.30 -21.89
N LEU A 383 -6.11 14.36 -22.42
CA LEU A 383 -7.44 14.60 -23.00
C LEU A 383 -8.57 14.40 -21.98
N GLY A 384 -8.40 13.46 -21.05
CA GLY A 384 -9.38 13.15 -20.03
C GLY A 384 -9.13 11.82 -19.35
N HIS A 385 -10.09 11.40 -18.53
CA HIS A 385 -10.05 10.21 -17.70
C HIS A 385 -11.27 9.32 -17.97
N ILE A 386 -11.08 8.01 -18.06
CA ILE A 386 -12.13 7.01 -18.17
C ILE A 386 -12.26 6.32 -16.82
N PRO A 387 -13.46 6.25 -16.19
CA PRO A 387 -13.63 5.59 -14.91
C PRO A 387 -13.24 4.10 -14.97
N ALA A 388 -12.50 3.61 -14.00
CA ALA A 388 -12.10 2.23 -13.82
C ALA A 388 -12.59 1.68 -12.46
N ALA A 389 -12.44 0.38 -12.26
CA ALA A 389 -12.66 -0.21 -10.95
C ALA A 389 -11.46 0.08 -10.01
N TRP A 390 -11.49 -0.43 -8.79
CA TRP A 390 -10.52 -0.05 -7.78
C TRP A 390 -9.12 -0.56 -8.12
N PHE A 391 -8.18 0.35 -8.16
CA PHE A 391 -6.75 0.16 -8.38
C PHE A 391 -6.44 -0.47 -9.76
N PRO A 392 -6.65 0.26 -10.90
CA PRO A 392 -6.26 -0.20 -12.22
C PRO A 392 -4.73 -0.30 -12.32
N THR A 393 -4.25 -1.44 -12.81
CA THR A 393 -2.82 -1.81 -12.81
C THR A 393 -2.21 -1.90 -14.19
N ARG A 394 -2.97 -2.42 -15.14
CA ARG A 394 -2.52 -2.64 -16.53
C ARG A 394 -3.62 -2.27 -17.50
N VAL A 395 -3.21 -1.73 -18.62
CA VAL A 395 -4.07 -1.47 -19.77
C VAL A 395 -3.51 -2.21 -20.97
N ALA A 396 -4.40 -2.79 -21.77
CA ALA A 396 -4.06 -3.35 -23.07
C ALA A 396 -5.16 -2.98 -24.09
N ALA A 397 -4.78 -2.81 -25.35
CA ALA A 397 -5.71 -2.50 -26.43
C ALA A 397 -5.59 -3.50 -27.58
N LEU A 398 -6.74 -3.91 -28.12
CA LEU A 398 -6.83 -4.73 -29.31
C LEU A 398 -7.78 -4.02 -30.31
N GLY A 399 -7.22 -3.33 -31.27
CA GLY A 399 -7.99 -2.37 -32.06
C GLY A 399 -8.62 -1.32 -31.17
N ASP A 400 -9.93 -1.14 -31.23
CA ASP A 400 -10.67 -0.19 -30.41
C ASP A 400 -11.19 -0.82 -29.10
N THR A 401 -10.96 -2.11 -28.83
CA THR A 401 -11.31 -2.76 -27.58
C THR A 401 -10.20 -2.58 -26.56
N VAL A 402 -10.54 -2.04 -25.41
CA VAL A 402 -9.63 -1.78 -24.28
C VAL A 402 -9.92 -2.75 -23.15
N PHE A 403 -8.86 -3.26 -22.54
CA PHE A 403 -8.88 -4.14 -21.38
C PHE A 403 -8.12 -3.45 -20.24
N VAL A 404 -8.72 -3.39 -19.05
CA VAL A 404 -8.12 -2.79 -17.87
C VAL A 404 -8.16 -3.78 -16.72
N ALA A 405 -7.00 -4.21 -16.24
CA ALA A 405 -6.91 -5.04 -15.05
C ALA A 405 -6.97 -4.15 -13.81
N ASN A 406 -7.88 -4.47 -12.88
CA ASN A 406 -8.07 -3.74 -11.64
C ASN A 406 -7.78 -4.67 -10.47
N ALA A 407 -6.76 -4.36 -9.68
CA ALA A 407 -6.28 -5.26 -8.62
C ALA A 407 -7.31 -5.49 -7.51
N ARG A 408 -8.10 -4.48 -7.18
CA ARG A 408 -9.03 -4.46 -6.04
C ARG A 408 -10.52 -4.44 -6.42
N GLY A 409 -10.84 -4.40 -7.71
CA GLY A 409 -12.18 -4.54 -8.28
C GLY A 409 -13.23 -3.61 -7.65
N HIS A 410 -14.22 -4.18 -6.96
CA HIS A 410 -15.33 -3.46 -6.34
C HIS A 410 -15.25 -3.39 -4.81
N GLY A 411 -14.10 -3.69 -4.21
CA GLY A 411 -13.95 -3.79 -2.76
C GLY A 411 -14.28 -5.17 -2.22
N VAL A 412 -14.24 -5.32 -0.91
CA VAL A 412 -14.33 -6.61 -0.21
C VAL A 412 -15.74 -6.88 0.33
N GLY A 413 -16.32 -5.93 1.06
CA GLY A 413 -17.58 -6.11 1.78
C GLY A 413 -17.41 -6.86 3.11
N PRO A 414 -18.51 -7.33 3.73
CA PRO A 414 -18.47 -8.00 5.02
C PRO A 414 -17.72 -9.33 4.99
N ASN A 415 -17.06 -9.68 6.09
CA ASN A 415 -16.37 -10.96 6.26
C ASN A 415 -16.94 -11.83 7.40
N ALA A 416 -18.01 -11.43 8.03
CA ALA A 416 -18.73 -12.26 8.98
C ALA A 416 -19.33 -13.49 8.27
N PRO A 417 -19.23 -14.71 8.85
CA PRO A 417 -19.53 -15.96 8.14
C PRO A 417 -20.92 -16.05 7.52
N ASP A 418 -21.93 -15.48 8.17
CA ASP A 418 -23.32 -15.52 7.67
C ASP A 418 -23.63 -14.46 6.60
N TRP A 419 -22.78 -13.48 6.46
CA TRP A 419 -22.92 -12.36 5.49
C TRP A 419 -22.14 -12.60 4.19
N VAL A 420 -21.18 -13.55 4.23
CA VAL A 420 -20.37 -13.87 3.06
C VAL A 420 -21.13 -14.83 2.15
N PRO A 421 -21.29 -14.51 0.86
CA PRO A 421 -21.90 -15.43 -0.10
C PRO A 421 -21.22 -16.81 -0.08
N GLU A 422 -22.00 -17.88 -0.13
CA GLU A 422 -21.50 -19.25 -0.06
C GLU A 422 -20.39 -19.56 -1.09
N SER A 423 -20.49 -18.92 -2.27
CA SER A 423 -19.49 -19.02 -3.33
C SER A 423 -18.12 -18.42 -3.00
N LEU A 424 -18.04 -17.59 -1.96
CA LEU A 424 -16.82 -16.93 -1.51
C LEU A 424 -16.32 -17.50 -0.17
N ARG A 425 -17.10 -18.37 0.48
CA ARG A 425 -16.68 -18.98 1.75
C ARG A 425 -15.55 -19.98 1.49
N PRO A 426 -14.46 -19.93 2.25
CA PRO A 426 -13.47 -21.02 2.23
C PRO A 426 -14.12 -22.31 2.73
N GLY A 427 -13.66 -23.45 2.22
CA GLY A 427 -14.23 -24.78 2.51
C GLY A 427 -14.35 -25.12 4.02
N PRO A 428 -14.81 -26.31 4.40
CA PRO A 428 -15.45 -26.65 5.68
C PRO A 428 -14.63 -26.49 6.97
N ALA A 429 -13.47 -25.90 6.94
CA ALA A 429 -12.54 -25.84 8.07
C ALA A 429 -12.65 -24.56 8.94
N GLY A 430 -13.77 -23.88 9.02
CA GLY A 430 -14.05 -22.89 10.07
C GLY A 430 -12.94 -21.84 10.32
N ARG A 431 -12.12 -21.51 9.33
CA ARG A 431 -11.10 -20.47 9.41
C ARG A 431 -11.74 -19.11 9.17
N PHE A 432 -11.31 -18.13 9.93
CA PHE A 432 -11.67 -16.74 9.75
C PHE A 432 -11.50 -16.31 8.29
N LEU A 433 -12.51 -15.60 7.79
CA LEU A 433 -12.48 -15.04 6.44
C LEU A 433 -11.68 -13.73 6.50
N LEU A 434 -10.37 -13.86 6.40
CA LEU A 434 -9.51 -12.69 6.26
C LEU A 434 -9.96 -11.83 5.07
N PRO A 435 -9.86 -10.49 5.11
CA PRO A 435 -10.15 -9.61 3.98
C PRO A 435 -9.52 -10.10 2.68
N SER A 436 -8.30 -10.59 2.78
CA SER A 436 -7.54 -11.16 1.68
C SER A 436 -8.20 -12.35 0.98
N TYR A 437 -9.08 -13.12 1.65
CA TYR A 437 -9.85 -14.20 1.01
C TYR A 437 -11.06 -13.72 0.24
N LEU A 438 -11.61 -12.58 0.60
CA LEU A 438 -12.77 -11.96 -0.03
C LEU A 438 -12.38 -11.04 -1.17
N TYR A 439 -11.12 -10.68 -1.21
CA TYR A 439 -10.55 -9.80 -2.19
C TYR A 439 -10.68 -10.37 -3.60
N GLN A 440 -11.16 -9.57 -4.50
CA GLN A 440 -11.40 -9.97 -5.88
C GLN A 440 -11.10 -8.80 -6.81
N GLY A 441 -10.18 -9.02 -7.75
CA GLY A 441 -9.95 -8.07 -8.83
C GLY A 441 -11.02 -8.15 -9.91
N THR A 442 -10.94 -7.26 -10.89
CA THR A 442 -11.76 -7.29 -12.10
C THR A 442 -10.94 -7.02 -13.36
N LEU A 443 -11.48 -7.42 -14.49
CA LEU A 443 -11.02 -7.02 -15.80
C LEU A 443 -12.16 -6.25 -16.49
N SER A 444 -11.97 -4.94 -16.67
CA SER A 444 -12.90 -4.10 -17.42
C SER A 444 -12.65 -4.26 -18.91
N VAL A 445 -13.72 -4.38 -19.71
CA VAL A 445 -13.67 -4.50 -21.18
C VAL A 445 -14.62 -3.49 -21.79
N PHE A 446 -14.11 -2.59 -22.63
CA PHE A 446 -14.92 -1.57 -23.27
C PHE A 446 -14.38 -1.16 -24.65
N GLN A 447 -15.20 -0.48 -25.43
CA GLN A 447 -14.75 0.19 -26.64
C GLN A 447 -14.15 1.55 -26.28
N LEU A 448 -13.02 1.88 -26.89
CA LEU A 448 -12.35 3.18 -26.67
C LEU A 448 -13.34 4.32 -26.97
N PRO A 449 -13.65 5.19 -26.00
CA PRO A 449 -14.58 6.28 -26.22
C PRO A 449 -14.04 7.30 -27.20
N THR A 450 -14.94 8.03 -27.84
CA THR A 450 -14.58 9.15 -28.71
C THR A 450 -14.11 10.36 -27.90
N ALA A 451 -13.42 11.29 -28.53
CA ALA A 451 -12.99 12.54 -27.88
C ALA A 451 -14.19 13.38 -27.34
N GLU A 452 -15.36 13.23 -27.93
CA GLU A 452 -16.59 13.90 -27.51
C GLU A 452 -17.20 13.31 -26.25
N GLU A 453 -16.98 12.03 -25.97
CA GLU A 453 -17.47 11.33 -24.79
C GLU A 453 -16.55 11.53 -23.57
N LEU A 454 -15.24 11.79 -23.79
CA LEU A 454 -14.25 11.92 -22.72
C LEU A 454 -14.59 12.97 -21.64
N PRO A 455 -15.15 14.17 -21.94
CA PRO A 455 -15.47 15.14 -20.91
C PRO A 455 -16.51 14.65 -19.89
N ALA A 456 -17.49 13.86 -20.33
CA ALA A 456 -18.50 13.29 -19.45
C ALA A 456 -17.89 12.18 -18.56
N LEU A 457 -17.08 11.31 -19.14
CA LEU A 457 -16.36 10.24 -18.41
C LEU A 457 -15.36 10.83 -17.40
N THR A 458 -14.64 11.87 -17.81
CA THR A 458 -13.71 12.59 -16.91
C THR A 458 -14.42 13.16 -15.68
N ARG A 459 -15.58 13.78 -15.89
CA ARG A 459 -16.37 14.29 -14.77
C ARG A 459 -16.77 13.18 -13.82
N THR A 460 -17.27 12.05 -14.36
CA THR A 460 -17.64 10.89 -13.55
C THR A 460 -16.45 10.35 -12.74
N ALA A 461 -15.27 10.22 -13.37
CA ALA A 461 -14.07 9.73 -12.70
C ALA A 461 -13.65 10.66 -11.53
N LEU A 462 -13.58 11.97 -11.80
CA LEU A 462 -13.15 12.94 -10.80
C LEU A 462 -14.17 13.10 -9.64
N GLU A 463 -15.47 13.13 -9.94
CA GLU A 463 -16.52 13.14 -8.91
C GLU A 463 -16.50 11.89 -8.04
N ALA A 464 -16.33 10.72 -8.64
CA ALA A 464 -16.27 9.45 -7.94
C ALA A 464 -15.06 9.34 -7.00
N ALA A 465 -13.93 9.92 -7.39
CA ALA A 465 -12.71 9.96 -6.60
C ALA A 465 -12.66 11.09 -5.55
N GLY A 466 -13.68 11.98 -5.51
CA GLY A 466 -13.69 13.14 -4.59
C GLY A 466 -12.81 14.30 -5.04
N LEU A 467 -12.41 14.33 -6.31
CA LEU A 467 -11.48 15.31 -6.90
C LEU A 467 -12.18 16.56 -7.46
N THR A 468 -13.45 16.73 -7.14
CA THR A 468 -14.23 17.93 -7.48
C THR A 468 -14.53 18.73 -6.22
N PRO A 469 -14.27 20.06 -6.24
CA PRO A 469 -14.49 20.89 -5.06
C PRO A 469 -15.97 20.98 -4.69
N ARG A 470 -16.23 21.08 -3.38
CA ARG A 470 -17.57 21.24 -2.82
C ARG A 470 -17.73 22.63 -2.19
N PRO A 471 -18.93 23.20 -2.24
CA PRO A 471 -19.15 24.58 -1.81
C PRO A 471 -19.23 24.81 -0.29
N ALA A 472 -19.08 23.78 0.55
CA ALA A 472 -19.24 23.90 1.99
C ALA A 472 -17.90 23.80 2.72
N ALA A 473 -17.54 24.86 3.43
CA ALA A 473 -16.42 24.78 4.37
C ALA A 473 -16.88 24.07 5.67
N PRO A 474 -16.18 23.03 6.14
CA PRO A 474 -16.41 22.49 7.47
C PRO A 474 -16.06 23.55 8.53
N PRO A 475 -16.61 23.45 9.75
CA PRO A 475 -16.18 24.32 10.83
C PRO A 475 -14.68 24.16 11.06
N PRO A 476 -13.95 25.24 11.34
CA PRO A 476 -12.51 25.16 11.56
C PRO A 476 -12.20 24.27 12.76
N LEU A 477 -11.29 23.35 12.59
CA LEU A 477 -10.78 22.52 13.68
C LEU A 477 -10.07 23.38 14.74
N PRO A 478 -10.15 23.00 16.02
CA PRO A 478 -9.37 23.65 17.07
C PRO A 478 -7.87 23.51 16.74
N GLN A 479 -7.07 24.46 17.17
CA GLN A 479 -5.61 24.29 17.10
C GLN A 479 -5.16 23.40 18.27
N ALA A 480 -4.47 22.30 17.95
CA ALA A 480 -3.86 21.46 18.99
C ALA A 480 -2.42 21.93 19.29
N GLY A 481 -2.07 21.99 20.56
CA GLY A 481 -0.67 22.14 20.99
C GLY A 481 0.09 20.85 20.75
N HIS A 482 -0.57 19.71 21.03
CA HIS A 482 -0.02 18.36 20.90
C HIS A 482 -1.03 17.41 20.29
N VAL A 483 -0.56 16.59 19.37
CA VAL A 483 -1.34 15.48 18.78
C VAL A 483 -0.60 14.18 19.08
N VAL A 484 -1.32 13.18 19.57
CA VAL A 484 -0.81 11.84 19.82
C VAL A 484 -1.55 10.86 18.92
N LEU A 485 -0.82 10.07 18.15
CA LEU A 485 -1.35 8.97 17.38
C LEU A 485 -0.87 7.65 17.99
N ILE A 486 -1.80 6.84 18.47
CA ILE A 486 -1.55 5.49 18.99
C ILE A 486 -2.02 4.52 17.92
N VAL A 487 -1.09 3.73 17.38
CA VAL A 487 -1.37 2.69 16.40
C VAL A 487 -1.21 1.33 17.05
N LYS A 488 -2.16 0.48 16.81
CA LYS A 488 -2.22 -0.91 17.25
C LYS A 488 -2.14 -1.81 16.02
N GLU A 489 -2.48 -3.09 16.16
CA GLU A 489 -2.38 -4.05 15.05
C GLU A 489 -3.74 -4.38 14.42
N SER A 490 -4.11 -5.61 14.28
CA SER A 490 -5.06 -6.14 13.32
C SER A 490 -6.44 -6.43 13.94
N ARG A 491 -7.26 -5.42 14.26
CA ARG A 491 -8.61 -5.64 14.80
C ARG A 491 -9.70 -4.91 14.01
N ALA A 492 -10.80 -5.64 13.77
CA ALA A 492 -12.00 -5.07 13.19
C ALA A 492 -12.81 -4.28 14.23
N TYR A 493 -13.63 -3.35 13.75
CA TYR A 493 -14.51 -2.55 14.59
C TYR A 493 -15.47 -3.42 15.42
N ASP A 494 -16.22 -4.33 14.76
CA ASP A 494 -17.22 -5.16 15.47
C ASP A 494 -16.58 -6.04 16.53
N GLU A 495 -15.38 -6.52 16.30
CA GLU A 495 -14.68 -7.42 17.22
C GLU A 495 -14.38 -6.77 18.58
N ILE A 496 -14.12 -5.46 18.59
CA ILE A 496 -13.77 -4.67 19.79
C ILE A 496 -14.95 -3.83 20.29
N LEU A 497 -15.64 -3.10 19.40
CA LEU A 497 -16.64 -2.09 19.74
C LEU A 497 -18.07 -2.44 19.27
N GLY A 498 -18.27 -3.62 18.67
CA GLY A 498 -19.57 -4.05 18.13
C GLY A 498 -20.70 -4.10 19.17
N ASP A 499 -20.38 -4.24 20.44
CA ASP A 499 -21.33 -4.25 21.55
C ASP A 499 -21.71 -2.84 22.09
N ILE A 500 -21.19 -1.75 21.49
CA ILE A 500 -21.65 -0.39 21.79
C ILE A 500 -22.88 -0.09 20.93
N ALA A 501 -24.08 -0.20 21.54
CA ALA A 501 -25.32 -0.01 20.81
C ALA A 501 -25.64 1.47 20.47
N ALA A 502 -25.24 2.40 21.32
CA ALA A 502 -25.55 3.83 21.15
C ALA A 502 -24.66 4.71 22.04
N THR A 503 -24.60 6.00 21.69
CA THR A 503 -23.96 7.06 22.45
C THR A 503 -24.91 8.24 22.64
N GLY A 504 -24.40 9.37 23.18
CA GLY A 504 -25.20 10.57 23.43
C GLY A 504 -25.85 11.21 22.19
N ASN A 505 -25.30 10.98 20.99
CA ASN A 505 -25.82 11.50 19.74
C ASN A 505 -26.61 10.49 18.89
N GLY A 506 -26.73 9.24 19.31
CA GLY A 506 -27.51 8.25 18.57
C GLY A 506 -26.97 6.82 18.58
N PRO A 507 -27.59 5.93 17.78
CA PRO A 507 -27.14 4.55 17.65
C PRO A 507 -25.78 4.45 16.94
N ALA A 508 -25.00 3.44 17.32
CA ALA A 508 -23.78 3.05 16.62
C ALA A 508 -24.03 1.86 15.69
N MET A 509 -23.23 1.74 14.63
CA MET A 509 -23.35 0.68 13.63
C MET A 509 -22.51 -0.55 14.03
N GLY A 510 -22.74 -1.11 15.22
CA GLY A 510 -22.05 -2.29 15.72
C GLY A 510 -22.93 -3.54 15.68
N ASP A 511 -22.29 -4.72 15.57
CA ASP A 511 -22.94 -6.02 15.76
C ASP A 511 -22.41 -6.69 17.04
N PRO A 512 -23.23 -6.76 18.12
CA PRO A 512 -22.79 -7.30 19.39
C PRO A 512 -22.50 -8.82 19.35
N GLU A 513 -23.00 -9.55 18.36
CA GLU A 513 -22.72 -10.97 18.21
C GLU A 513 -21.28 -11.21 17.72
N LEU A 514 -20.66 -10.21 17.11
CA LEU A 514 -19.29 -10.24 16.61
C LEU A 514 -18.27 -9.66 17.61
N ALA A 515 -18.70 -9.09 18.74
CA ALA A 515 -17.82 -8.46 19.73
C ALA A 515 -17.06 -9.48 20.58
N LEU A 516 -16.20 -10.25 19.95
CA LEU A 516 -15.43 -11.34 20.58
C LEU A 516 -14.51 -10.84 21.70
N PHE A 517 -14.00 -9.62 21.56
CA PHE A 517 -13.10 -8.98 22.53
C PHE A 517 -13.70 -7.73 23.16
N GLY A 518 -15.03 -7.64 23.16
CA GLY A 518 -15.78 -6.57 23.81
C GLY A 518 -15.85 -6.68 25.34
N GLU A 519 -16.81 -5.98 25.95
CA GLU A 519 -17.05 -6.04 27.39
C GLU A 519 -17.64 -7.37 27.88
N GLN A 520 -18.29 -8.12 26.99
CA GLN A 520 -18.83 -9.47 27.26
C GLN A 520 -18.12 -10.53 26.40
N GLY A 521 -16.82 -10.34 26.16
CA GLY A 521 -16.03 -11.13 25.25
C GLY A 521 -15.78 -12.58 25.67
N LEU A 522 -15.02 -13.28 24.84
CA LEU A 522 -14.69 -14.68 24.98
C LEU A 522 -13.16 -14.90 25.02
N ALA A 523 -12.65 -15.40 26.13
CA ALA A 523 -11.31 -15.97 26.17
C ALA A 523 -11.39 -17.46 25.84
N ASP A 524 -11.05 -17.83 24.60
CA ASP A 524 -11.16 -19.19 24.11
C ASP A 524 -10.02 -20.08 24.57
N GLY A 525 -10.36 -21.07 25.39
CA GLY A 525 -9.43 -22.05 25.96
C GLY A 525 -9.46 -23.42 25.32
N ARG A 526 -10.08 -23.62 24.16
CA ARG A 526 -10.33 -24.93 23.51
C ARG A 526 -9.10 -25.80 23.33
N ARG A 527 -7.90 -25.27 23.30
CA ARG A 527 -6.69 -26.09 23.11
C ARG A 527 -6.16 -26.75 24.39
N GLN A 528 -6.27 -26.10 25.54
CA GLN A 528 -5.65 -26.61 26.80
C GLN A 528 -6.37 -26.19 28.08
N ARG A 529 -7.37 -25.29 28.05
CA ARG A 529 -8.00 -24.69 29.22
C ARG A 529 -9.52 -24.54 29.04
N LEU A 530 -10.22 -24.25 30.12
CA LEU A 530 -11.63 -23.87 30.05
C LEU A 530 -11.75 -22.48 29.45
N SER A 531 -12.69 -22.30 28.54
CA SER A 531 -12.99 -20.97 27.97
C SER A 531 -13.67 -20.09 29.05
N ILE A 532 -13.32 -18.82 29.10
CA ILE A 532 -13.93 -17.80 29.95
C ILE A 532 -14.93 -17.00 29.11
N LYS A 533 -16.20 -17.11 29.41
CA LYS A 533 -17.25 -16.32 28.79
C LYS A 533 -17.52 -15.06 29.59
N GLN A 534 -18.09 -14.04 28.91
CA GLN A 534 -18.46 -12.78 29.53
C GLN A 534 -17.25 -12.13 30.25
N ALA A 535 -16.11 -12.17 29.59
CA ALA A 535 -14.90 -11.51 30.07
C ALA A 535 -14.86 -10.08 29.52
N ASN A 536 -14.68 -9.09 30.38
CA ASN A 536 -14.45 -7.73 29.92
C ASN A 536 -13.00 -7.59 29.47
N LEU A 537 -12.76 -7.63 28.15
CA LEU A 537 -11.44 -7.69 27.54
C LEU A 537 -10.93 -6.32 27.11
N SER A 538 -11.83 -5.38 26.78
CA SER A 538 -11.52 -4.05 26.28
C SER A 538 -12.19 -2.90 27.05
N PRO A 539 -12.09 -2.87 28.41
CA PRO A 539 -12.77 -1.86 29.22
C PRO A 539 -12.28 -0.43 28.96
N ASN A 540 -11.03 -0.25 28.50
CA ASN A 540 -10.48 1.07 28.19
C ASN A 540 -10.96 1.57 26.83
N HIS A 541 -10.99 0.74 25.79
CA HIS A 541 -11.58 1.12 24.50
C HIS A 541 -13.02 1.60 24.70
N HIS A 542 -13.85 0.86 25.44
CA HIS A 542 -15.24 1.21 25.71
C HIS A 542 -15.38 2.47 26.56
N ALA A 543 -14.52 2.63 27.57
CA ALA A 543 -14.55 3.81 28.40
C ALA A 543 -14.16 5.08 27.62
N ILE A 544 -13.16 5.00 26.76
CA ILE A 544 -12.73 6.09 25.90
C ILE A 544 -13.86 6.44 24.92
N ALA A 545 -14.42 5.45 24.23
CA ALA A 545 -15.53 5.63 23.29
C ALA A 545 -16.77 6.29 23.94
N ARG A 546 -17.12 5.87 25.16
CA ARG A 546 -18.24 6.47 25.92
C ARG A 546 -17.94 7.85 26.50
N GLN A 547 -16.67 8.10 26.82
CA GLN A 547 -16.27 9.38 27.40
C GLN A 547 -16.06 10.46 26.35
N TRP A 548 -15.53 10.13 25.18
CA TRP A 548 -15.22 11.05 24.10
C TRP A 548 -15.88 10.64 22.77
N ALA A 549 -15.13 10.65 21.68
CA ALA A 549 -15.64 10.30 20.36
C ALA A 549 -15.01 9.01 19.84
N PHE A 550 -15.76 8.29 19.00
CA PHE A 550 -15.25 7.19 18.20
C PHE A 550 -15.92 7.17 16.83
N GLY A 551 -15.31 6.50 15.86
CA GLY A 551 -15.87 6.30 14.54
C GLY A 551 -16.43 4.89 14.38
N ASP A 552 -17.67 4.76 13.91
CA ASP A 552 -18.28 3.48 13.53
C ASP A 552 -18.30 3.25 12.01
N ASN A 553 -17.74 4.20 11.27
CA ASN A 553 -17.65 4.20 9.81
C ASN A 553 -16.21 4.58 9.36
N PHE A 554 -15.24 4.01 10.08
CA PHE A 554 -13.80 4.24 9.85
C PHE A 554 -13.14 2.95 9.35
N TYR A 555 -12.24 3.10 8.37
CA TYR A 555 -11.68 1.97 7.64
C TYR A 555 -10.16 2.04 7.56
N ALA A 556 -9.51 0.87 7.62
CA ALA A 556 -8.17 0.67 7.10
C ALA A 556 -8.21 0.70 5.56
N ASP A 557 -7.15 1.20 4.93
CA ASP A 557 -7.04 1.20 3.46
C ASP A 557 -6.28 -0.03 2.94
N ALA A 558 -5.86 -0.91 3.83
CA ALA A 558 -4.96 -2.01 3.60
C ALA A 558 -5.58 -3.37 3.95
N GLU A 559 -5.13 -4.42 3.26
CA GLU A 559 -5.52 -5.81 3.53
C GLU A 559 -4.61 -6.52 4.54
N VAL A 560 -3.43 -5.95 4.83
CA VAL A 560 -2.42 -6.53 5.71
C VAL A 560 -1.65 -5.43 6.44
N SER A 561 -1.12 -5.71 7.64
CA SER A 561 -0.52 -4.67 8.48
C SER A 561 0.69 -3.99 7.86
N VAL A 562 1.53 -4.70 7.13
CA VAL A 562 2.66 -4.10 6.39
C VAL A 562 2.20 -2.96 5.48
N ASP A 563 1.14 -3.18 4.73
CA ASP A 563 0.55 -2.17 3.86
C ASP A 563 -0.13 -1.07 4.69
N GLY A 564 -0.82 -1.45 5.77
CA GLY A 564 -1.50 -0.52 6.68
C GLY A 564 -0.58 0.53 7.30
N HIS A 565 0.60 0.12 7.72
CA HIS A 565 1.62 1.06 8.22
C HIS A 565 2.05 2.08 7.16
N HIS A 566 2.23 1.65 5.89
CA HIS A 566 2.54 2.59 4.80
C HIS A 566 1.40 3.59 4.56
N TRP A 567 0.14 3.14 4.61
CA TRP A 567 -1.01 4.03 4.52
C TRP A 567 -1.08 5.03 5.67
N LEU A 568 -0.82 4.58 6.90
CA LEU A 568 -0.86 5.44 8.10
C LEU A 568 0.20 6.53 8.11
N VAL A 569 1.35 6.31 7.50
CA VAL A 569 2.41 7.33 7.50
C VAL A 569 2.53 8.09 6.19
N GLY A 570 2.06 7.54 5.08
CA GLY A 570 2.16 8.12 3.74
C GLY A 570 0.87 8.69 3.18
N ALA A 571 -0.28 8.47 3.82
CA ALA A 571 -1.62 8.68 3.29
C ALA A 571 -1.95 7.80 2.06
N TYR A 572 -0.97 7.21 1.42
CA TYR A 572 -1.03 6.09 0.49
C TYR A 572 0.35 5.43 0.36
N PRO A 573 0.43 4.12 0.09
CA PRO A 573 1.67 3.50 -0.35
C PRO A 573 1.90 3.79 -1.82
N ASN A 574 3.14 3.68 -2.27
CA ASN A 574 3.44 3.84 -3.70
C ASN A 574 3.12 2.57 -4.51
N ALA A 575 3.24 2.66 -5.84
CA ALA A 575 2.93 1.54 -6.74
C ALA A 575 3.80 0.29 -6.50
N TRP A 576 5.02 0.47 -6.01
CA TRP A 576 5.92 -0.64 -5.65
C TRP A 576 5.38 -1.42 -4.44
N VAL A 577 5.03 -0.75 -3.35
CA VAL A 577 4.45 -1.36 -2.16
C VAL A 577 3.17 -2.11 -2.50
N GLU A 578 2.24 -1.47 -3.18
CA GLU A 578 0.96 -2.06 -3.58
C GLU A 578 1.11 -3.34 -4.43
N SER A 579 2.09 -3.38 -5.32
CA SER A 579 2.33 -4.55 -6.15
C SER A 579 3.09 -5.66 -5.43
N SER A 580 4.00 -5.31 -4.54
CA SER A 580 4.90 -6.27 -3.89
C SER A 580 4.38 -6.81 -2.57
N ALA A 581 3.66 -6.02 -1.77
CA ALA A 581 3.14 -6.47 -0.47
C ALA A 581 2.17 -7.66 -0.62
N GLY A 582 1.17 -7.56 -1.50
CA GLY A 582 0.23 -8.65 -1.76
C GLY A 582 0.90 -9.92 -2.27
N ALA A 583 1.82 -9.78 -3.23
CA ALA A 583 2.60 -10.91 -3.76
C ALA A 583 3.50 -11.53 -2.70
N ALA A 584 4.00 -10.72 -1.78
CA ALA A 584 4.84 -11.19 -0.69
C ALA A 584 4.06 -12.04 0.32
N TYR A 585 2.86 -11.64 0.67
CA TYR A 585 1.99 -12.43 1.55
C TYR A 585 1.48 -13.72 0.90
N GLY A 586 1.24 -13.72 -0.41
CA GLY A 586 0.82 -14.91 -1.16
C GLY A 586 1.95 -15.88 -1.50
N GLY A 587 3.20 -15.44 -1.47
CA GLY A 587 4.37 -16.23 -1.87
C GLY A 587 5.12 -16.87 -0.70
N GLN A 588 5.72 -18.03 -0.94
CA GLN A 588 6.66 -18.60 0.02
C GLN A 588 7.98 -17.82 -0.02
N LYS A 589 8.33 -17.17 1.08
CA LYS A 589 9.58 -16.44 1.23
C LYS A 589 10.61 -17.28 1.97
N ASP A 590 11.78 -17.45 1.39
CA ASP A 590 12.96 -17.90 2.11
C ASP A 590 14.10 -16.88 1.87
N PHE A 591 14.22 -15.93 2.79
CA PHE A 591 15.22 -14.86 2.70
C PHE A 591 16.57 -15.25 3.27
N ARG A 592 16.76 -16.48 3.70
CA ARG A 592 17.85 -16.88 4.58
C ARG A 592 19.25 -16.76 3.98
N LEU A 593 19.41 -16.81 2.67
CA LEU A 593 20.76 -16.87 2.08
C LEU A 593 20.76 -16.30 0.64
N SER A 594 20.56 -15.00 0.46
CA SER A 594 20.75 -14.45 -0.89
C SER A 594 22.16 -13.92 -1.10
N PRO A 595 22.92 -14.43 -2.12
CA PRO A 595 24.10 -13.77 -2.62
C PRO A 595 23.78 -12.61 -3.56
N ALA A 596 22.50 -12.36 -3.84
CA ALA A 596 22.06 -11.27 -4.70
C ALA A 596 22.41 -9.93 -4.05
N SER A 597 23.05 -9.04 -4.80
CA SER A 597 23.30 -7.69 -4.30
C SER A 597 22.00 -6.89 -4.34
N GLY A 598 21.60 -6.30 -3.21
CA GLY A 598 20.42 -5.49 -3.08
C GLY A 598 19.11 -6.26 -3.12
N ARG A 599 19.10 -7.52 -2.71
CA ARG A 599 17.83 -8.19 -2.42
C ARG A 599 17.13 -7.42 -1.30
N LEU A 600 15.95 -7.00 -1.59
CA LEU A 600 15.07 -6.39 -0.60
C LEU A 600 14.24 -7.47 0.08
N SER A 601 14.09 -7.42 1.38
CA SER A 601 12.91 -7.95 2.02
C SER A 601 11.75 -7.13 1.47
N PHE A 602 10.64 -7.77 1.17
CA PHE A 602 9.51 -7.10 0.55
C PHE A 602 8.95 -6.04 1.46
N ALA A 603 8.47 -4.98 0.83
CA ALA A 603 7.86 -3.80 1.39
C ALA A 603 7.94 -3.78 2.90
N GLY A 604 8.86 -3.05 3.48
CA GLY A 604 9.28 -3.09 4.87
C GLY A 604 8.18 -3.48 5.87
N MET A 605 8.51 -4.28 6.85
CA MET A 605 7.53 -4.85 7.79
C MET A 605 6.92 -3.80 8.72
N ALA A 606 7.56 -2.66 8.88
CA ALA A 606 7.01 -1.48 9.50
C ALA A 606 7.22 -0.31 8.56
N ALA A 607 6.32 0.65 8.59
CA ALA A 607 6.18 1.70 7.59
C ALA A 607 7.46 2.35 7.10
N SER A 608 7.63 2.37 5.79
CA SER A 608 8.59 3.25 5.09
C SER A 608 10.03 3.15 5.56
N VAL A 609 10.53 1.93 5.66
CA VAL A 609 11.93 1.68 5.99
C VAL A 609 12.80 1.64 4.73
N GLN A 610 12.22 1.22 3.61
CA GLN A 610 12.93 1.16 2.32
C GLN A 610 12.70 2.44 1.52
N PRO A 611 13.70 2.94 0.81
CA PRO A 611 13.56 4.19 0.03
C PRO A 611 12.51 4.09 -1.05
N GLU A 612 12.40 2.93 -1.68
CA GLU A 612 11.46 2.66 -2.75
C GLU A 612 10.00 2.61 -2.27
N ASP A 613 9.78 2.51 -0.96
CA ASP A 613 8.45 2.53 -0.35
C ASP A 613 7.93 3.96 -0.16
N GLU A 614 8.81 4.96 -0.23
CA GLU A 614 8.45 6.35 0.00
C GLU A 614 7.64 6.95 -1.17
N PRO A 615 6.53 7.64 -0.89
CA PRO A 615 5.89 8.53 -1.87
C PRO A 615 6.81 9.68 -2.30
N GLU A 616 6.49 10.40 -3.37
CA GLU A 616 7.31 11.54 -3.83
C GLU A 616 7.66 12.52 -2.71
N ALA A 617 6.67 12.98 -1.97
CA ALA A 617 6.84 13.93 -0.87
C ALA A 617 7.34 13.27 0.42
N GLY A 618 7.57 11.96 0.41
CA GLY A 618 7.85 11.18 1.60
C GLY A 618 6.62 10.97 2.48
N THR A 619 6.87 10.64 3.73
CA THR A 619 5.86 10.32 4.73
C THR A 619 5.62 11.46 5.71
N ILE A 620 4.75 11.25 6.69
CA ILE A 620 4.50 12.19 7.80
C ILE A 620 5.81 12.67 8.48
N TRP A 621 6.83 11.82 8.55
CA TRP A 621 8.12 12.18 9.16
C TRP A 621 8.84 13.29 8.41
N HIS A 622 8.87 13.19 7.09
CA HIS A 622 9.42 14.22 6.19
C HIS A 622 8.57 15.49 6.24
N HIS A 623 7.24 15.32 6.27
CA HIS A 623 6.29 16.43 6.28
C HIS A 623 6.41 17.26 7.56
N LEU A 624 6.43 16.62 8.72
CA LEU A 624 6.62 17.29 10.02
C LEU A 624 7.97 18.01 10.07
N ALA A 625 9.05 17.35 9.65
CA ALA A 625 10.40 17.95 9.65
C ALA A 625 10.49 19.16 8.72
N ARG A 626 9.93 19.08 7.50
CA ARG A 626 9.90 20.15 6.49
C ARG A 626 9.19 21.40 7.01
N HIS A 627 8.16 21.23 7.80
CA HIS A 627 7.39 22.31 8.39
C HIS A 627 7.82 22.68 9.83
N GLY A 628 8.94 22.16 10.31
CA GLY A 628 9.47 22.50 11.62
C GLY A 628 8.61 22.06 12.80
N VAL A 629 7.74 21.05 12.61
CA VAL A 629 6.94 20.48 13.68
C VAL A 629 7.76 19.42 14.41
N SER A 630 7.98 19.64 15.71
CA SER A 630 8.70 18.68 16.54
C SER A 630 7.88 17.41 16.75
N PHE A 631 8.53 16.26 16.67
CA PHE A 631 7.89 14.97 16.88
C PHE A 631 8.78 13.97 17.60
N LEU A 632 8.17 12.93 18.18
CA LEU A 632 8.87 11.80 18.78
C LEU A 632 8.11 10.52 18.47
N ASN A 633 8.84 9.56 17.95
CA ASN A 633 8.34 8.25 17.56
C ASN A 633 8.70 7.19 18.61
N PHE A 634 7.74 6.32 18.90
CA PHE A 634 7.88 5.17 19.78
C PHE A 634 7.50 3.90 19.00
N GLY A 635 8.46 3.30 18.33
CA GLY A 635 8.38 1.95 17.78
C GLY A 635 7.99 1.81 16.30
N GLU A 636 7.63 2.89 15.62
CA GLU A 636 7.26 2.84 14.20
C GLU A 636 8.47 2.96 13.28
N GLY A 637 8.39 2.33 12.11
CA GLY A 637 9.22 2.66 10.95
C GLY A 637 10.63 2.12 10.99
N PHE A 638 10.93 1.08 11.76
CA PHE A 638 12.23 0.42 11.65
C PHE A 638 12.13 -1.09 11.50
N GLU A 639 12.94 -1.59 10.62
CA GLU A 639 13.11 -2.99 10.35
C GLU A 639 14.58 -3.39 10.55
N LEU A 640 14.78 -4.61 11.04
CA LEU A 640 16.10 -5.12 11.37
C LEU A 640 16.67 -5.93 10.21
N ALA A 641 17.42 -5.28 9.32
CA ALA A 641 18.09 -5.99 8.23
C ALA A 641 18.93 -7.16 8.76
N GLY A 642 18.66 -8.35 8.22
CA GLY A 642 19.40 -9.55 8.57
C GLY A 642 19.11 -10.12 9.96
N VAL A 643 17.97 -9.76 10.59
CA VAL A 643 17.50 -10.36 11.84
C VAL A 643 16.17 -11.06 11.64
N ARG A 644 15.93 -12.11 12.37
CA ARG A 644 14.61 -12.68 12.58
C ARG A 644 13.99 -12.05 13.81
N GLU A 645 12.79 -11.61 13.67
CA GLU A 645 11.96 -11.20 14.79
C GLU A 645 11.68 -12.37 15.70
N GLY A 646 11.65 -12.11 16.99
CA GLY A 646 11.42 -13.11 18.03
C GLY A 646 12.08 -12.71 19.36
N PRO A 647 11.86 -13.49 20.43
CA PRO A 647 12.39 -13.15 21.76
C PRO A 647 13.90 -12.94 21.79
N ASP A 648 14.63 -13.64 20.94
CA ASP A 648 16.10 -13.72 20.96
C ASP A 648 16.79 -12.95 19.82
N MET A 649 16.06 -12.28 18.93
CA MET A 649 16.60 -11.50 17.81
C MET A 649 17.82 -12.16 17.13
N GLN A 650 17.62 -13.34 16.54
CA GLN A 650 18.72 -14.11 15.95
C GLN A 650 19.12 -13.56 14.58
N PRO A 651 20.42 -13.50 14.26
CA PRO A 651 20.89 -13.14 12.92
C PRO A 651 20.25 -14.03 11.85
N SER A 652 19.70 -13.41 10.79
CA SER A 652 19.10 -14.14 9.67
C SER A 652 20.13 -14.76 8.74
N GLY A 653 21.40 -14.34 8.83
CA GLY A 653 22.48 -14.71 7.92
C GLY A 653 22.48 -13.92 6.60
N ALA A 654 21.61 -12.94 6.42
CA ALA A 654 21.63 -12.05 5.26
C ALA A 654 22.97 -11.31 5.16
N ARG A 655 23.56 -11.31 3.98
CA ARG A 655 24.88 -10.71 3.72
C ARG A 655 24.78 -9.36 3.04
N PHE A 656 23.58 -8.92 2.73
CA PHE A 656 23.31 -7.69 2.01
C PHE A 656 22.50 -6.76 2.87
N TYR A 657 22.79 -5.50 2.71
CA TYR A 657 21.96 -4.45 3.24
C TYR A 657 20.83 -4.23 2.26
N THR A 658 19.71 -4.84 2.55
CA THR A 658 18.51 -4.75 1.69
C THR A 658 17.48 -3.82 2.27
N ASP A 659 17.50 -3.68 3.60
CA ASP A 659 16.57 -2.82 4.30
C ASP A 659 17.27 -1.51 4.65
N MET A 660 16.53 -0.46 4.51
CA MET A 660 17.03 0.86 4.77
C MET A 660 17.11 1.13 6.25
N PRO A 661 18.09 1.92 6.65
CA PRO A 661 17.95 2.65 7.87
C PRO A 661 16.71 3.52 7.77
N MET A 662 16.10 3.82 8.92
CA MET A 662 15.03 4.79 8.99
C MET A 662 15.37 6.05 8.20
N PRO A 663 14.39 6.72 7.56
CA PRO A 663 14.59 8.06 7.03
C PRO A 663 15.18 8.97 8.10
N GLU A 664 16.10 9.85 7.70
CA GLU A 664 16.88 10.66 8.63
C GLU A 664 16.01 11.45 9.65
N PRO A 665 14.88 12.06 9.26
CA PRO A 665 14.02 12.73 10.24
C PRO A 665 13.43 11.78 11.28
N LEU A 666 13.02 10.58 10.87
CA LEU A 666 12.50 9.55 11.78
C LEU A 666 13.61 9.05 12.72
N TYR A 667 14.77 8.71 12.17
CA TYR A 667 15.91 8.21 12.94
C TYR A 667 16.31 9.15 14.08
N ARG A 668 16.35 10.46 13.82
CA ARG A 668 16.70 11.46 14.84
C ARG A 668 15.65 11.61 15.94
N ASN A 669 14.40 11.34 15.63
CA ASN A 669 13.26 11.58 16.50
C ASN A 669 12.60 10.28 17.00
N THR A 670 13.32 9.16 17.00
CA THR A 670 12.81 7.87 17.51
C THR A 670 13.41 7.56 18.88
N SER A 671 12.56 7.12 19.81
CA SER A 671 12.97 6.61 21.12
C SER A 671 13.92 5.42 20.97
N ARG A 672 15.06 5.42 21.69
CA ARG A 672 16.05 4.35 21.62
C ARG A 672 15.75 3.19 22.56
N ASP A 673 14.87 3.41 23.52
CA ASP A 673 14.53 2.44 24.56
C ASP A 673 13.16 1.78 24.34
N TYR A 674 12.44 2.18 23.28
CA TYR A 674 11.11 1.66 22.98
C TYR A 674 11.18 0.58 21.88
N PRO A 675 10.69 -0.64 22.13
CA PRO A 675 10.72 -1.71 21.13
C PRO A 675 9.71 -1.46 19.99
N GLY A 676 10.09 -1.77 18.76
CA GLY A 676 9.21 -1.83 17.60
C GLY A 676 8.30 -3.06 17.65
N PHE A 677 7.92 -3.57 16.47
CA PHE A 677 7.12 -4.79 16.37
C PHE A 677 7.87 -5.99 16.96
N ASN A 678 7.33 -6.52 18.02
CA ASN A 678 7.68 -7.81 18.59
C ASN A 678 6.55 -8.26 19.52
N PRO A 679 5.67 -9.19 19.10
CA PRO A 679 4.52 -9.62 19.89
C PRO A 679 4.88 -10.37 21.18
N GLU A 680 6.13 -10.80 21.35
CA GLU A 680 6.62 -11.42 22.60
C GLU A 680 6.89 -10.39 23.71
N ILE A 681 6.99 -9.11 23.38
CA ILE A 681 7.16 -8.02 24.35
C ILE A 681 5.78 -7.46 24.67
N SER A 682 5.38 -7.50 25.96
CA SER A 682 4.06 -7.01 26.40
C SER A 682 3.91 -5.49 26.18
N ASP A 683 2.70 -5.06 25.91
CA ASP A 683 2.40 -3.63 25.78
C ASP A 683 2.43 -2.90 27.14
N GLN A 684 2.34 -3.64 28.26
CA GLN A 684 2.61 -3.07 29.57
C GLN A 684 4.05 -2.59 29.69
N PHE A 685 5.00 -3.33 29.09
CA PHE A 685 6.41 -2.87 29.05
C PHE A 685 6.51 -1.60 28.19
N ARG A 686 5.88 -1.58 27.01
CA ARG A 686 5.84 -0.42 26.11
C ARG A 686 5.24 0.80 26.80
N ALA A 687 4.10 0.67 27.45
CA ALA A 687 3.47 1.74 28.21
C ALA A 687 4.40 2.28 29.32
N SER A 688 5.10 1.38 30.02
CA SER A 688 6.06 1.79 31.07
C SER A 688 7.27 2.53 30.49
N GLN A 689 7.80 2.12 29.35
CA GLN A 689 8.90 2.82 28.66
C GLN A 689 8.46 4.21 28.20
N PHE A 690 7.30 4.32 27.55
CA PHE A 690 6.74 5.60 27.12
C PHE A 690 6.55 6.55 28.30
N ILE A 691 5.83 6.14 29.35
CA ILE A 691 5.56 6.95 30.54
C ILE A 691 6.87 7.38 31.22
N GLY A 692 7.80 6.43 31.35
CA GLY A 692 9.10 6.70 31.97
C GLY A 692 9.96 7.69 31.17
N GLU A 693 9.98 7.57 29.83
CA GLU A 693 10.76 8.47 28.99
C GLU A 693 10.14 9.88 28.97
N ILE A 694 8.84 10.00 28.75
CA ILE A 694 8.15 11.30 28.76
C ILE A 694 8.31 11.97 30.13
N GLY A 695 8.14 11.21 31.21
CA GLY A 695 8.32 11.73 32.58
C GLY A 695 9.73 12.25 32.81
N ARG A 696 10.76 11.50 32.44
CA ARG A 696 12.15 11.91 32.62
C ARG A 696 12.58 13.10 31.76
N ARG A 697 12.15 13.13 30.50
CA ARG A 697 12.65 14.12 29.52
C ARG A 697 11.87 15.41 29.53
N TYR A 698 10.55 15.35 29.73
CA TYR A 698 9.68 16.49 29.43
C TYR A 698 8.93 17.05 30.64
N LEU A 699 8.70 16.31 31.73
CA LEU A 699 8.13 16.86 32.95
C LEU A 699 9.13 17.71 33.78
N GLN A 700 10.26 18.06 33.19
CA GLN A 700 11.25 18.93 33.79
C GLN A 700 10.93 20.40 33.48
N PRO A 701 11.31 21.35 34.39
CA PRO A 701 11.10 22.78 34.13
C PRO A 701 11.76 23.23 32.81
N LYS A 702 11.00 23.93 31.98
CA LYS A 702 11.39 24.44 30.65
C LYS A 702 11.58 23.40 29.55
N ALA A 703 11.27 22.14 29.79
CA ALA A 703 11.24 21.17 28.72
C ALA A 703 9.91 21.32 27.93
N GLU A 704 10.00 21.27 26.62
CA GLU A 704 8.84 21.36 25.71
C GLU A 704 8.54 19.97 25.15
N LEU A 705 7.31 19.48 25.34
CA LEU A 705 6.84 18.23 24.75
C LEU A 705 6.77 18.40 23.22
N PRO A 706 7.22 17.43 22.42
CA PRO A 706 7.01 17.47 20.97
C PRO A 706 5.53 17.66 20.60
N ARG A 707 5.30 18.38 19.51
CA ARG A 707 3.93 18.66 19.04
C ARG A 707 3.21 17.44 18.48
N PHE A 708 3.95 16.45 17.97
CA PHE A 708 3.40 15.17 17.50
C PHE A 708 4.11 14.00 18.18
N LEU A 709 3.32 13.05 18.69
CA LEU A 709 3.80 11.80 19.27
C LEU A 709 3.16 10.63 18.51
N TYR A 710 3.97 9.66 18.11
CA TYR A 710 3.51 8.41 17.54
C TYR A 710 3.85 7.27 18.49
N ILE A 711 2.90 6.40 18.82
CA ILE A 711 3.08 5.30 19.75
C ILE A 711 2.55 4.02 19.12
N TYR A 712 3.40 3.02 18.99
CA TYR A 712 3.05 1.71 18.45
C TYR A 712 2.81 0.69 19.54
N LEU A 713 1.63 0.06 19.58
CA LEU A 713 1.22 -0.95 20.55
C LEU A 713 0.80 -2.24 19.82
N PRO A 714 1.74 -3.11 19.39
CA PRO A 714 1.45 -4.25 18.53
C PRO A 714 0.93 -5.50 19.27
N GLY A 715 0.68 -5.45 20.57
CA GLY A 715 0.41 -6.64 21.40
C GLY A 715 -0.91 -7.34 21.09
N ASP A 716 -1.81 -6.74 20.35
CA ASP A 716 -3.06 -7.34 19.88
C ASP A 716 -2.95 -8.05 18.53
N PHE A 717 -1.76 -8.11 17.96
CA PHE A 717 -1.45 -9.02 16.85
C PHE A 717 -1.53 -10.47 17.35
N THR A 718 -2.58 -11.17 16.95
CA THR A 718 -2.91 -12.48 17.54
C THR A 718 -2.82 -13.71 16.63
N PRO A 719 -2.35 -13.65 15.37
CA PRO A 719 -2.25 -14.86 14.55
C PRO A 719 -1.41 -15.97 15.19
N HIS A 720 -0.38 -15.59 15.96
CA HIS A 720 0.57 -16.54 16.53
C HIS A 720 1.10 -16.21 17.94
N PRO A 721 0.29 -15.68 18.88
CA PRO A 721 0.80 -15.54 20.23
C PRO A 721 1.03 -16.94 20.81
N GLN A 722 2.23 -17.21 21.30
CA GLN A 722 2.51 -18.41 22.08
C GLN A 722 1.90 -18.23 23.47
N PRO A 723 0.92 -19.06 23.89
CA PRO A 723 0.43 -18.99 25.25
C PRO A 723 1.59 -19.15 26.24
N SER A 724 1.75 -18.16 27.08
CA SER A 724 2.73 -18.17 28.19
C SER A 724 2.01 -18.34 29.53
N PRO A 725 2.71 -18.63 30.63
CA PRO A 725 2.08 -18.69 31.94
C PRO A 725 1.35 -17.40 32.34
N ALA A 726 1.84 -16.23 31.87
CA ALA A 726 1.22 -14.93 32.15
C ALA A 726 0.10 -14.57 31.15
N TYR A 727 0.12 -15.14 29.94
CA TYR A 727 -0.84 -14.88 28.87
C TYR A 727 -1.40 -16.19 28.29
N PRO A 728 -2.28 -16.87 29.06
CA PRO A 728 -2.72 -18.23 28.71
C PRO A 728 -3.75 -18.28 27.57
N TYR A 729 -4.32 -17.14 27.17
CA TYR A 729 -5.31 -17.02 26.09
C TYR A 729 -4.86 -16.00 25.07
N THR A 730 -5.32 -16.11 23.83
CA THR A 730 -5.23 -15.03 22.84
C THR A 730 -5.83 -13.73 23.39
N ALA A 731 -6.98 -13.82 24.06
CA ALA A 731 -7.63 -12.69 24.71
C ALA A 731 -6.79 -12.01 25.81
N SER A 732 -5.77 -12.69 26.34
CA SER A 732 -4.85 -12.08 27.32
C SER A 732 -4.03 -10.95 26.69
N TYR A 733 -3.60 -11.13 25.46
CA TYR A 733 -2.83 -10.11 24.72
C TYR A 733 -3.71 -8.91 24.35
N ILE A 734 -4.97 -9.14 23.98
CA ILE A 734 -5.94 -8.07 23.74
C ILE A 734 -6.18 -7.26 25.03
N ALA A 735 -6.38 -7.95 26.15
CA ALA A 735 -6.58 -7.30 27.44
C ALA A 735 -5.32 -6.57 27.94
N ASP A 736 -4.12 -7.07 27.66
CA ASP A 736 -2.85 -6.39 27.93
C ASP A 736 -2.72 -5.10 27.14
N ASN A 737 -2.99 -5.16 25.85
CA ASN A 737 -2.97 -4.02 24.93
C ASN A 737 -4.00 -2.95 25.35
N ASP A 738 -5.25 -3.35 25.67
CA ASP A 738 -6.29 -2.44 26.17
C ASP A 738 -5.86 -1.72 27.44
N TYR A 739 -5.23 -2.44 28.38
CA TYR A 739 -4.79 -1.85 29.64
C TYR A 739 -3.57 -0.93 29.44
N ALA A 740 -2.67 -1.25 28.50
CA ALA A 740 -1.56 -0.38 28.13
C ALA A 740 -2.07 0.94 27.53
N LEU A 741 -3.04 0.89 26.63
CA LEU A 741 -3.74 2.07 26.11
C LEU A 741 -4.33 2.91 27.24
N GLY A 742 -5.06 2.26 28.18
CA GLY A 742 -5.65 2.95 29.34
C GLY A 742 -4.59 3.66 30.19
N ARG A 743 -3.47 3.03 30.50
CA ARG A 743 -2.36 3.61 31.27
C ARG A 743 -1.70 4.80 30.57
N ILE A 744 -1.49 4.71 29.28
CA ILE A 744 -0.92 5.81 28.48
C ILE A 744 -1.86 7.02 28.52
N LEU A 745 -3.15 6.81 28.28
CA LEU A 745 -4.12 7.90 28.29
C LEU A 745 -4.32 8.50 29.71
N GLU A 746 -4.33 7.65 30.75
CA GLU A 746 -4.34 8.13 32.12
C GLU A 746 -3.14 9.05 32.39
N PHE A 747 -1.91 8.61 32.06
CA PHE A 747 -0.72 9.43 32.21
C PHE A 747 -0.83 10.75 31.44
N LEU A 748 -1.15 10.72 30.15
CA LEU A 748 -1.26 11.91 29.30
C LEU A 748 -2.29 12.90 29.83
N SER A 749 -3.44 12.41 30.30
CA SER A 749 -4.53 13.26 30.79
C SER A 749 -4.24 13.95 32.13
N HIS A 750 -3.20 13.51 32.85
CA HIS A 750 -2.71 14.14 34.08
C HIS A 750 -1.48 15.04 33.89
N THR A 751 -1.04 15.22 32.62
CA THR A 751 0.06 16.13 32.30
C THR A 751 -0.41 17.58 32.10
N PRO A 752 0.50 18.57 32.23
CA PRO A 752 0.16 19.97 31.96
C PRO A 752 -0.29 20.23 30.51
N TRP A 753 0.14 19.41 29.55
CA TRP A 753 -0.15 19.56 28.13
C TRP A 753 -1.54 19.08 27.74
N TRP A 754 -2.23 18.35 28.61
CA TRP A 754 -3.53 17.76 28.32
C TRP A 754 -4.55 18.76 27.77
N ARG A 755 -4.53 19.99 28.29
CA ARG A 755 -5.50 21.03 27.89
C ARG A 755 -5.52 21.35 26.40
N GLU A 756 -4.41 21.11 25.71
CA GLU A 756 -4.22 21.39 24.28
C GLU A 756 -3.88 20.11 23.50
N MET A 757 -4.19 18.93 24.07
CA MET A 757 -3.85 17.65 23.49
C MET A 757 -5.06 16.99 22.81
N VAL A 758 -4.80 16.34 21.67
CA VAL A 758 -5.72 15.43 20.99
C VAL A 758 -5.02 14.09 20.82
N VAL A 759 -5.71 13.01 21.18
CA VAL A 759 -5.22 11.64 21.08
C VAL A 759 -6.11 10.87 20.10
N PHE A 760 -5.52 10.28 19.07
CA PHE A 760 -6.15 9.34 18.17
C PHE A 760 -5.65 7.94 18.48
N VAL A 761 -6.54 6.95 18.39
CA VAL A 761 -6.19 5.53 18.50
C VAL A 761 -6.81 4.78 17.32
N THR A 762 -6.01 4.01 16.61
CA THR A 762 -6.47 3.15 15.51
C THR A 762 -5.63 1.89 15.42
N GLU A 763 -6.07 0.95 14.59
CA GLU A 763 -5.31 -0.26 14.22
C GLU A 763 -4.54 -0.01 12.91
N ALA A 764 -3.49 -0.79 12.63
CA ALA A 764 -2.79 -0.75 11.35
C ALA A 764 -3.62 -1.37 10.22
N ASP A 765 -4.40 -2.39 10.53
CA ASP A 765 -5.35 -3.02 9.62
C ASP A 765 -6.53 -3.66 10.39
N ALA A 766 -7.39 -4.39 9.68
CA ALA A 766 -8.49 -5.16 10.24
C ALA A 766 -8.39 -6.66 9.91
N GLN A 767 -7.22 -7.14 9.49
CA GLN A 767 -7.01 -8.45 8.87
C GLN A 767 -7.51 -9.62 9.72
N ASP A 768 -7.29 -9.58 11.03
CA ASP A 768 -7.59 -10.69 11.93
C ASP A 768 -9.01 -10.61 12.53
N GLY A 769 -9.76 -9.58 12.19
CA GLY A 769 -11.08 -9.32 12.73
C GLY A 769 -12.24 -9.66 11.79
N ILE A 770 -13.45 -9.69 12.36
CA ILE A 770 -14.70 -9.95 11.66
C ILE A 770 -15.58 -8.71 11.75
N ASP A 771 -16.18 -8.32 10.62
CA ASP A 771 -17.04 -7.16 10.52
C ASP A 771 -18.25 -7.41 9.61
N HIS A 772 -19.43 -6.90 9.99
CA HIS A 772 -20.66 -7.14 9.25
C HIS A 772 -20.91 -6.12 8.12
N ILE A 773 -20.12 -5.04 8.04
CA ILE A 773 -20.24 -4.01 7.01
C ILE A 773 -19.16 -4.18 5.95
N ASP A 774 -17.88 -4.14 6.36
CA ASP A 774 -16.75 -4.31 5.45
C ASP A 774 -15.53 -4.82 6.23
N ALA A 775 -14.81 -5.75 5.62
CA ALA A 775 -13.65 -6.37 6.23
C ALA A 775 -12.47 -5.42 6.54
N HIS A 776 -12.51 -4.18 6.03
CA HIS A 776 -11.53 -3.14 6.36
C HIS A 776 -11.99 -2.22 7.50
N ARG A 777 -13.26 -2.36 7.99
CA ARG A 777 -13.73 -1.48 9.04
C ARG A 777 -12.99 -1.75 10.35
N THR A 778 -12.38 -0.70 10.91
CA THR A 778 -11.49 -0.82 12.06
C THR A 778 -11.78 0.20 13.15
N VAL A 779 -11.05 0.11 14.25
CA VAL A 779 -11.22 0.95 15.43
C VAL A 779 -10.72 2.36 15.19
N LEU A 780 -11.51 3.36 15.57
CA LEU A 780 -11.08 4.74 15.71
C LEU A 780 -11.59 5.30 17.03
N LEU A 781 -10.70 5.74 17.91
CA LEU A 781 -11.03 6.50 19.10
C LEU A 781 -10.39 7.88 19.02
N VAL A 782 -11.11 8.90 19.46
CA VAL A 782 -10.62 10.28 19.53
C VAL A 782 -10.85 10.81 20.94
N ALA A 783 -9.78 11.22 21.62
CA ALA A 783 -9.85 11.69 22.99
C ALA A 783 -9.13 13.04 23.16
N GLY A 784 -9.59 13.85 24.08
CA GLY A 784 -9.01 15.15 24.41
C GLY A 784 -10.01 16.18 24.87
N PRO A 785 -9.58 17.28 25.45
CA PRO A 785 -10.49 18.32 25.95
C PRO A 785 -11.40 18.95 24.91
N SER A 786 -10.91 19.14 23.67
CA SER A 786 -11.70 19.72 22.57
C SER A 786 -12.47 18.68 21.75
N VAL A 787 -12.55 17.43 22.22
CA VAL A 787 -13.31 16.36 21.59
C VAL A 787 -14.71 16.28 22.21
N LYS A 788 -15.73 16.08 21.39
CA LYS A 788 -17.10 15.88 21.83
C LYS A 788 -17.23 14.72 22.80
N ARG A 789 -18.18 14.81 23.72
CA ARG A 789 -18.47 13.77 24.71
C ARG A 789 -19.58 12.87 24.23
N SER A 790 -19.42 11.55 24.52
CA SER A 790 -20.39 10.51 24.16
C SER A 790 -20.87 10.66 22.72
N TYR A 791 -19.93 10.70 21.79
CA TYR A 791 -20.20 11.00 20.38
C TYR A 791 -19.74 9.86 19.47
N VAL A 792 -20.60 9.42 18.56
CA VAL A 792 -20.23 8.53 17.47
C VAL A 792 -20.18 9.32 16.16
N SER A 793 -19.05 9.24 15.47
CA SER A 793 -18.90 9.76 14.11
C SER A 793 -19.31 8.69 13.10
N HIS A 794 -20.26 9.05 12.24
CA HIS A 794 -20.68 8.23 11.11
C HIS A 794 -19.99 8.64 9.80
N THR A 795 -19.02 9.55 9.85
CA THR A 795 -18.29 9.99 8.66
C THR A 795 -17.51 8.81 8.08
N ASN A 796 -17.75 8.50 6.79
CA ASN A 796 -16.94 7.51 6.09
C ASN A 796 -15.55 8.11 5.89
N SER A 797 -14.61 7.64 6.69
CA SER A 797 -13.23 8.09 6.71
C SER A 797 -12.27 6.90 6.80
N SER A 798 -10.99 7.16 6.59
CA SER A 798 -9.93 6.15 6.63
C SER A 798 -8.60 6.81 7.01
N PHE A 799 -7.48 6.12 6.86
CA PHE A 799 -6.17 6.64 7.23
C PHE A 799 -5.82 7.99 6.57
N PRO A 800 -6.08 8.25 5.27
CA PRO A 800 -5.91 9.58 4.69
C PRO A 800 -6.75 10.65 5.39
N GLY A 801 -7.98 10.35 5.79
CA GLY A 801 -8.86 11.28 6.51
C GLY A 801 -8.38 11.55 7.94
N LEU A 802 -7.82 10.55 8.60
CA LEU A 802 -7.15 10.69 9.90
C LEU A 802 -5.92 11.61 9.78
N LEU A 803 -5.06 11.38 8.79
CA LEU A 803 -3.89 12.21 8.55
C LEU A 803 -4.26 13.65 8.18
N LYS A 804 -5.26 13.85 7.32
CA LYS A 804 -5.81 15.18 7.03
C LYS A 804 -6.22 15.90 8.31
N THR A 805 -6.96 15.21 9.19
CA THR A 805 -7.39 15.79 10.48
C THR A 805 -6.19 16.16 11.36
N ILE A 806 -5.17 15.30 11.43
CA ILE A 806 -3.93 15.56 12.18
C ILE A 806 -3.22 16.80 11.61
N PHE A 807 -3.07 16.89 10.29
CA PHE A 807 -2.41 18.02 9.65
C PHE A 807 -3.18 19.33 9.86
N GLU A 808 -4.49 19.31 9.75
CA GLU A 808 -5.32 20.48 10.02
C GLU A 808 -5.22 20.94 11.48
N LEU A 809 -5.20 20.03 12.47
CA LEU A 809 -4.96 20.34 13.90
C LEU A 809 -3.58 20.97 14.13
N LEU A 810 -2.55 20.51 13.40
CA LEU A 810 -1.18 21.02 13.47
C LEU A 810 -0.95 22.25 12.58
N ARG A 811 -1.94 22.69 11.79
CA ARG A 811 -1.86 23.79 10.81
C ARG A 811 -0.84 23.49 9.70
N LEU A 812 -0.85 22.29 9.19
CA LEU A 812 -0.05 21.85 8.07
C LEU A 812 -0.90 21.74 6.79
N PRO A 813 -0.30 21.94 5.62
CA PRO A 813 -0.95 21.64 4.35
C PRO A 813 -1.08 20.13 4.16
N PRO A 814 -1.87 19.66 3.17
CA PRO A 814 -1.88 18.26 2.79
C PRO A 814 -0.50 17.73 2.40
N LEU A 815 -0.26 16.44 2.65
CA LEU A 815 0.95 15.74 2.25
C LEU A 815 0.90 15.36 0.76
N ASN A 816 -0.23 14.82 0.33
CA ASN A 816 -0.43 14.36 -1.05
C ASN A 816 -1.92 14.45 -1.46
N LEU A 817 -2.26 13.87 -2.61
CA LEU A 817 -3.60 13.93 -3.17
C LEU A 817 -4.62 13.18 -2.30
N PHE A 818 -4.22 12.09 -1.64
CA PHE A 818 -5.14 11.25 -0.87
C PHE A 818 -5.67 11.95 0.38
N ASP A 819 -4.80 12.50 1.21
CA ASP A 819 -5.24 13.25 2.38
C ASP A 819 -5.88 14.61 2.00
N ALA A 820 -5.43 15.24 0.90
CA ALA A 820 -6.06 16.47 0.41
C ALA A 820 -7.57 16.32 0.15
N VAL A 821 -8.01 15.16 -0.38
CA VAL A 821 -9.41 14.92 -0.79
C VAL A 821 -10.19 13.98 0.12
N ALA A 822 -9.58 13.46 1.18
CA ALA A 822 -10.26 12.59 2.13
C ALA A 822 -11.33 13.32 2.94
N SER A 823 -12.26 12.57 3.51
CA SER A 823 -13.17 13.08 4.54
C SER A 823 -12.43 13.18 5.87
N ASP A 824 -12.34 14.39 6.42
CA ASP A 824 -11.79 14.63 7.75
C ASP A 824 -12.75 14.21 8.88
N LEU A 825 -12.26 14.23 10.10
CA LEU A 825 -12.99 13.89 11.32
C LEU A 825 -13.40 15.14 12.12
N SER A 826 -13.61 16.27 11.45
CA SER A 826 -13.98 17.54 12.10
C SER A 826 -15.26 17.47 12.90
N ASP A 827 -16.17 16.56 12.57
CA ASP A 827 -17.39 16.29 13.31
C ASP A 827 -17.15 15.76 14.73
N CYS A 828 -15.96 15.22 15.04
CA CYS A 828 -15.59 14.78 16.40
C CYS A 828 -15.29 15.93 17.37
N PHE A 829 -15.11 17.17 16.90
CA PHE A 829 -14.57 18.25 17.70
C PHE A 829 -15.64 19.25 18.18
N THR A 830 -15.29 20.00 19.23
CA THR A 830 -16.14 21.04 19.85
C THR A 830 -15.29 22.23 20.31
N ASP A 831 -15.89 23.40 20.33
CA ASP A 831 -15.35 24.63 20.92
C ASP A 831 -15.47 24.68 22.47
N LYS A 832 -16.21 23.74 23.05
CA LYS A 832 -16.43 23.63 24.49
C LYS A 832 -15.45 22.60 25.09
N ALA A 833 -14.25 23.07 25.44
CA ALA A 833 -13.23 22.19 25.99
C ALA A 833 -13.62 21.68 27.41
N ASP A 834 -13.44 20.38 27.62
CA ASP A 834 -13.59 19.69 28.89
C ASP A 834 -12.29 18.95 29.24
N PRO A 835 -11.45 19.47 30.14
CA PRO A 835 -10.15 18.90 30.48
C PRO A 835 -10.23 17.74 31.50
N ALA A 836 -11.38 17.12 31.68
CA ALA A 836 -11.51 15.97 32.59
C ALA A 836 -10.48 14.89 32.24
N ALA A 837 -9.79 14.42 33.27
CA ALA A 837 -8.76 13.40 33.14
C ALA A 837 -9.39 12.01 32.96
N TYR A 838 -8.61 11.10 32.41
CA TYR A 838 -8.97 9.70 32.25
C TYR A 838 -8.41 8.87 33.40
N GLN A 839 -9.08 7.77 33.74
CA GLN A 839 -8.59 6.76 34.67
C GLN A 839 -8.63 5.39 34.02
N ALA A 840 -7.47 4.72 33.99
CA ALA A 840 -7.33 3.38 33.41
C ALA A 840 -8.17 2.34 34.16
N ARG A 841 -8.75 1.42 33.40
CA ARG A 841 -9.60 0.34 33.91
C ARG A 841 -8.92 -1.01 33.68
N MET A 842 -8.87 -1.81 34.74
CA MET A 842 -8.28 -3.14 34.67
C MET A 842 -9.25 -4.08 33.90
N PRO A 843 -8.78 -4.80 32.86
CA PRO A 843 -9.53 -5.87 32.23
C PRO A 843 -9.82 -7.04 33.19
N ASP A 844 -10.60 -8.00 32.73
CA ASP A 844 -10.92 -9.18 33.53
C ASP A 844 -9.66 -9.96 33.90
N ARG A 845 -9.35 -10.00 35.19
CA ARG A 845 -8.12 -10.63 35.69
C ARG A 845 -8.04 -12.13 35.43
N ARG A 846 -9.19 -12.79 35.21
CA ARG A 846 -9.23 -14.24 34.93
C ARG A 846 -8.47 -14.62 33.67
N VAL A 847 -8.30 -13.69 32.72
CA VAL A 847 -7.57 -13.95 31.46
C VAL A 847 -6.05 -13.94 31.64
N PHE A 848 -5.55 -13.41 32.78
CA PHE A 848 -4.13 -13.43 33.15
C PHE A 848 -3.81 -14.50 34.21
N ALA A 849 -4.81 -15.21 34.69
CA ALA A 849 -4.59 -16.22 35.72
C ALA A 849 -4.07 -17.51 35.08
N PRO A 850 -3.09 -18.21 35.71
CA PRO A 850 -2.59 -19.50 35.23
C PRO A 850 -3.66 -20.63 35.32
#